data_066fa87eadcb705baa624b8a461ee0d4
#
_entry.id   066fa87eadcb705baa624b8a461ee0d4
#
_cell.length_a   1.000
_cell.length_b   1.000
_cell.length_c   1.000
_cell.angle_alpha   90.00
_cell.angle_beta   90.00
_cell.angle_gamma   90.00
#
_symmetry.space_group_name_H-M   'P 1'
#
loop_
_entity.id
_entity.type
_entity.pdbx_description
1 polymer ?
#
loop_
_entity_poly.entity_id
_entity_poly.type
_entity_poly.pdbx_seq_one_letter_code
_entity_poly.pdbx_strand_id
1 'polypeptide(L)'
;MAHDRKNSTAGRNLSLAISAAVAGTGSAQAESDAEDARLEEVIVTATKRDLKLQDTPLSVTAITDEEITLQRLDNFEDYVGQIPGLALSQREPGANSVIMRGCAAQGLSFSDSATTSVYLDEQPITSAGYNPDPRLVDVARIEALGGPQGSLFGDAAQCGTLRIITNKPDTSVSDGWLDVSGWSIGEGGAGTDLSGMVNVPLLEDGSSIYPDLKAAVRLVGFYANEPGWVDNVLTPTPGQTSTNSNRVDDDVNSSVWYGGRAGLRLEAGENWTVDLTGIYQYYEMDGFGDVSLNQQHFADTSVFPSFGPHDQARYTEDYWEDEWYQIALTLEGNLSFGDVVLTTAYYDRESTYLADSTSYLQNFQQVGDYFRSFNTGNPYYDTGGIYDFGGYPIANDFDGRQTNNWVIEARYATPTDGRWSAIVGAFYSKRQVDEVFMSNVEGLTGTGAFNYINYAGYYVGIPMKSASNNWWTGVYDSDLKQSAFFGEVSVDVTENFTIKAGGRFYSIENDYIVMNGTLIGMNGGIPNCAIDYCYAPGDLGSSDENGFVPMVNFSYRWENALVYATYSEGFRRGGANSARPQSVFGPPSDLFDDPAGTMNSYESDTVINHEIGAKTEWLDDRLRFNISYYQMTWENIQVQAEDPQDNIFTLGIVNFPEADIDGVEMWVSWLPNANWSIEATVGRNDGELSQAQTLFADTPGAIPVPVGTELPIVPDVKRHLKVMYQLPRTLLGGEPYIMLRYTYTGESVNSLAGIESISFSPPVVQQGSWRTLDIQAGIETDAWSASLYVDNVTDENGELFFNNRFAQQRLTVNQPRSFGFNFRYNLGGK
;
A
#
# COMPACT_ATOMS: atom_id res chain seq x y z
N MET A 1 -21.41 -23.33 24.26
CA MET A 1 -22.72 -23.96 23.96
C MET A 1 -22.78 -24.06 22.45
N ALA A 2 -22.97 -25.26 21.91
CA ALA A 2 -22.86 -25.56 20.50
C ALA A 2 -23.89 -24.78 19.66
N HIS A 3 -23.43 -24.06 18.64
CA HIS A 3 -24.27 -23.51 17.58
C HIS A 3 -24.17 -24.41 16.36
N ASP A 4 -25.31 -24.95 15.97
CA ASP A 4 -25.51 -25.78 14.80
C ASP A 4 -25.18 -24.99 13.53
N ARG A 5 -24.17 -25.44 12.81
CA ARG A 5 -23.91 -25.02 11.44
C ARG A 5 -24.95 -25.65 10.51
N LYS A 6 -25.84 -24.84 10.00
CA LYS A 6 -26.66 -25.23 8.83
C LYS A 6 -25.77 -25.21 7.61
N ASN A 7 -25.37 -26.39 7.13
CA ASN A 7 -24.76 -26.58 5.82
C ASN A 7 -25.73 -26.09 4.73
N SER A 8 -25.36 -25.04 4.01
CA SER A 8 -26.09 -24.61 2.84
C SER A 8 -25.83 -25.59 1.68
N THR A 9 -26.87 -26.18 1.16
CA THR A 9 -26.90 -27.11 0.04
C THR A 9 -26.65 -26.46 -1.33
N ALA A 10 -26.33 -25.19 -1.39
CA ALA A 10 -26.15 -24.45 -2.64
C ALA A 10 -24.87 -24.84 -3.41
N GLY A 11 -23.78 -25.23 -2.71
CA GLY A 11 -22.52 -25.60 -3.37
C GLY A 11 -22.55 -26.94 -4.15
N ARG A 12 -23.54 -27.79 -3.88
CA ARG A 12 -23.65 -29.12 -4.54
C ARG A 12 -24.36 -29.09 -5.88
N ASN A 13 -25.22 -28.10 -6.11
CA ASN A 13 -26.00 -27.99 -7.35
C ASN A 13 -25.24 -27.26 -8.48
N LEU A 14 -24.26 -26.43 -8.14
CA LEU A 14 -23.44 -25.71 -9.13
C LEU A 14 -22.45 -26.67 -9.82
N SER A 15 -21.87 -27.63 -9.08
CA SER A 15 -20.96 -28.63 -9.64
C SER A 15 -21.63 -29.57 -10.68
N LEU A 16 -22.92 -29.76 -10.58
CA LEU A 16 -23.69 -30.60 -11.52
C LEU A 16 -24.12 -29.86 -12.80
N ALA A 17 -24.29 -28.52 -12.71
CA ALA A 17 -24.68 -27.73 -13.89
C ALA A 17 -23.50 -27.49 -14.84
N ILE A 18 -22.27 -27.34 -14.31
CA ILE A 18 -21.03 -27.15 -15.10
C ILE A 18 -20.67 -28.47 -15.82
N SER A 19 -20.88 -29.65 -15.20
CA SER A 19 -20.60 -30.95 -15.81
C SER A 19 -21.55 -31.32 -16.97
N ALA A 20 -22.73 -30.71 -17.04
CA ALA A 20 -23.70 -30.99 -18.09
C ALA A 20 -23.51 -30.13 -19.36
N ALA A 21 -22.83 -29.01 -19.28
CA ALA A 21 -22.57 -28.12 -20.41
C ALA A 21 -21.36 -28.55 -21.27
N VAL A 22 -20.47 -29.38 -20.73
CA VAL A 22 -19.21 -29.80 -21.38
C VAL A 22 -19.35 -31.13 -22.19
N ALA A 23 -20.45 -31.85 -22.03
CA ALA A 23 -20.62 -33.14 -22.67
C ALA A 23 -21.50 -33.07 -23.94
N GLY A 24 -21.02 -32.42 -24.99
CA GLY A 24 -21.71 -32.46 -26.26
C GLY A 24 -21.05 -31.77 -27.42
N THR A 25 -20.42 -32.53 -28.26
CA THR A 25 -20.06 -32.33 -29.67
C THR A 25 -18.70 -31.75 -30.02
N GLY A 26 -17.93 -32.51 -30.77
CA GLY A 26 -16.96 -32.01 -31.72
C GLY A 26 -15.53 -32.52 -31.61
N SER A 27 -15.32 -33.77 -31.96
CA SER A 27 -13.97 -34.24 -32.30
C SER A 27 -13.81 -34.18 -33.82
N ALA A 28 -12.99 -33.23 -34.32
CA ALA A 28 -12.32 -33.37 -35.63
C ALA A 28 -11.46 -32.15 -36.08
N GLN A 29 -11.32 -31.07 -35.34
CA GLN A 29 -10.53 -29.91 -35.83
C GLN A 29 -9.46 -29.41 -34.89
N ALA A 30 -9.37 -29.93 -33.67
CA ALA A 30 -8.51 -29.45 -32.61
C ALA A 30 -7.04 -29.90 -32.66
N GLU A 31 -6.63 -30.71 -33.64
CA GLU A 31 -5.26 -31.23 -33.72
C GLU A 31 -4.31 -30.35 -34.56
N SER A 32 -4.81 -29.40 -35.38
CA SER A 32 -3.97 -28.57 -36.22
C SER A 32 -3.62 -27.19 -35.58
N ASP A 33 -4.40 -26.71 -34.62
CA ASP A 33 -4.21 -25.38 -34.02
C ASP A 33 -3.38 -25.43 -32.70
N ALA A 34 -3.14 -26.62 -32.15
CA ALA A 34 -2.36 -26.80 -30.93
C ALA A 34 -0.84 -26.60 -31.11
N GLU A 35 -0.35 -26.55 -32.34
CA GLU A 35 1.09 -26.41 -32.64
C GLU A 35 1.59 -24.96 -32.57
N ASP A 36 0.71 -23.94 -32.57
CA ASP A 36 1.09 -22.53 -32.61
C ASP A 36 0.83 -21.75 -31.29
N ALA A 37 0.13 -22.32 -30.32
CA ALA A 37 -0.12 -21.63 -29.04
C ALA A 37 1.15 -21.61 -28.16
N ARG A 38 1.72 -20.43 -27.92
CA ARG A 38 2.88 -20.20 -27.06
C ARG A 38 2.59 -19.06 -26.09
N LEU A 39 3.18 -19.12 -24.90
CA LEU A 39 3.11 -18.03 -23.96
C LEU A 39 3.93 -16.85 -24.49
N GLU A 40 3.36 -15.65 -24.42
CA GLU A 40 4.05 -14.45 -24.84
C GLU A 40 5.28 -14.18 -23.97
N GLU A 41 6.29 -13.57 -24.60
CA GLU A 41 7.50 -13.17 -23.92
C GLU A 41 7.26 -11.87 -23.14
N VAL A 42 7.40 -11.92 -21.82
CA VAL A 42 7.24 -10.76 -20.96
C VAL A 42 8.60 -10.10 -20.74
N ILE A 43 8.71 -8.81 -21.11
CA ILE A 43 9.90 -8.00 -20.85
C ILE A 43 9.69 -7.24 -19.55
N VAL A 44 10.70 -7.25 -18.67
CA VAL A 44 10.71 -6.52 -17.40
C VAL A 44 11.92 -5.60 -17.32
N THR A 45 11.78 -4.53 -16.54
CA THR A 45 12.86 -3.55 -16.28
C THR A 45 13.34 -3.58 -14.82
N ALA A 46 13.10 -4.69 -14.15
CA ALA A 46 13.41 -4.94 -12.74
C ALA A 46 14.86 -4.66 -12.33
N THR A 47 15.81 -4.83 -13.27
CA THR A 47 17.24 -4.55 -13.05
C THR A 47 17.69 -3.25 -13.72
N LYS A 48 16.77 -2.33 -13.97
CA LYS A 48 17.02 -1.08 -14.73
C LYS A 48 17.58 -1.32 -16.14
N ARG A 49 17.30 -2.49 -16.71
CA ARG A 49 17.56 -2.93 -18.09
C ARG A 49 16.37 -3.74 -18.58
N ASP A 50 16.10 -3.69 -19.87
CA ASP A 50 15.12 -4.56 -20.51
C ASP A 50 15.65 -5.99 -20.56
N LEU A 51 14.99 -6.88 -19.85
CA LEU A 51 15.30 -8.30 -19.80
C LEU A 51 14.00 -9.12 -19.91
N LYS A 52 14.10 -10.31 -20.49
CA LYS A 52 12.99 -11.26 -20.41
C LYS A 52 12.77 -11.68 -18.97
N LEU A 53 11.51 -11.79 -18.57
CA LEU A 53 11.14 -12.25 -17.22
C LEU A 53 11.84 -13.57 -16.87
N GLN A 54 11.91 -14.51 -17.83
CA GLN A 54 12.54 -15.82 -17.63
C GLN A 54 14.07 -15.77 -17.58
N ASP A 55 14.67 -14.69 -18.08
CA ASP A 55 16.12 -14.45 -18.06
C ASP A 55 16.58 -13.65 -16.83
N THR A 56 15.64 -13.13 -16.05
CA THR A 56 15.92 -12.31 -14.88
C THR A 56 16.13 -13.19 -13.63
N PRO A 57 17.34 -13.23 -13.04
CA PRO A 57 17.65 -14.12 -11.91
C PRO A 57 17.21 -13.53 -10.55
N LEU A 58 15.94 -13.18 -10.44
CA LEU A 58 15.27 -12.60 -9.27
C LEU A 58 13.83 -13.11 -9.22
N SER A 59 13.22 -13.10 -8.03
CA SER A 59 11.77 -13.27 -7.92
C SER A 59 11.08 -12.00 -8.40
N VAL A 60 10.47 -12.09 -9.58
CA VAL A 60 9.69 -11.01 -10.21
C VAL A 60 8.38 -11.58 -10.70
N THR A 61 7.29 -10.94 -10.33
CA THR A 61 5.96 -11.15 -10.92
C THR A 61 5.63 -9.94 -11.80
N ALA A 62 5.17 -10.20 -13.02
CA ALA A 62 4.73 -9.13 -13.93
C ALA A 62 3.29 -9.38 -14.35
N ILE A 63 2.46 -8.34 -14.31
CA ILE A 63 1.08 -8.32 -14.82
C ILE A 63 1.10 -7.37 -16.03
N THR A 64 0.75 -7.88 -17.19
CA THR A 64 0.83 -7.13 -18.48
C THR A 64 -0.40 -6.26 -18.69
N ASP A 65 -0.34 -5.33 -19.66
CA ASP A 65 -1.47 -4.48 -20.08
C ASP A 65 -2.68 -5.30 -20.56
N GLU A 66 -2.44 -6.41 -21.24
CA GLU A 66 -3.49 -7.35 -21.64
C GLU A 66 -4.19 -7.96 -20.42
N GLU A 67 -3.42 -8.41 -19.43
CA GLU A 67 -3.94 -8.94 -18.17
C GLU A 67 -4.71 -7.88 -17.37
N ILE A 68 -4.17 -6.67 -17.28
CA ILE A 68 -4.81 -5.52 -16.61
C ILE A 68 -6.16 -5.24 -17.25
N THR A 69 -6.20 -5.15 -18.59
CA THR A 69 -7.42 -4.87 -19.36
C THR A 69 -8.43 -6.03 -19.28
N LEU A 70 -7.99 -7.26 -19.51
CA LEU A 70 -8.84 -8.45 -19.52
C LEU A 70 -9.52 -8.69 -18.16
N GLN A 71 -8.76 -8.52 -17.07
CA GLN A 71 -9.22 -8.74 -15.71
C GLN A 71 -9.87 -7.50 -15.09
N ARG A 72 -9.81 -6.34 -15.73
CA ARG A 72 -10.34 -5.06 -15.23
C ARG A 72 -9.69 -4.67 -13.89
N LEU A 73 -8.36 -4.68 -13.87
CA LEU A 73 -7.61 -4.30 -12.69
C LEU A 73 -7.46 -2.78 -12.68
N ASP A 74 -8.04 -2.12 -11.70
CA ASP A 74 -8.13 -0.68 -11.64
C ASP A 74 -7.27 -0.04 -10.53
N ASN A 75 -7.06 -0.75 -9.41
CA ASN A 75 -6.39 -0.26 -8.21
C ASN A 75 -5.59 -1.37 -7.48
N PHE A 76 -4.98 -1.05 -6.34
CA PHE A 76 -4.18 -2.01 -5.56
C PHE A 76 -4.97 -3.26 -5.16
N GLU A 77 -6.22 -3.13 -4.75
CA GLU A 77 -7.03 -4.25 -4.27
C GLU A 77 -7.23 -5.32 -5.33
N ASP A 78 -7.39 -4.91 -6.59
CA ASP A 78 -7.70 -5.82 -7.69
C ASP A 78 -6.54 -6.77 -8.01
N TYR A 79 -5.30 -6.35 -7.82
CA TYR A 79 -4.14 -7.16 -8.21
C TYR A 79 -3.30 -7.69 -7.05
N VAL A 80 -3.45 -7.15 -5.83
CA VAL A 80 -2.68 -7.61 -4.67
C VAL A 80 -2.85 -9.12 -4.42
N GLY A 81 -4.04 -9.66 -4.70
CA GLY A 81 -4.36 -11.08 -4.58
C GLY A 81 -3.59 -11.98 -5.55
N GLN A 82 -3.13 -11.45 -6.69
CA GLN A 82 -2.48 -12.21 -7.76
C GLN A 82 -0.97 -12.33 -7.55
N ILE A 83 -0.37 -11.44 -6.78
CA ILE A 83 1.07 -11.40 -6.52
C ILE A 83 1.38 -12.17 -5.24
N PRO A 84 2.17 -13.27 -5.30
CA PRO A 84 2.31 -14.22 -4.18
C PRO A 84 2.79 -13.60 -2.87
N GLY A 85 3.84 -12.79 -2.93
CA GLY A 85 4.48 -12.20 -1.75
C GLY A 85 3.92 -10.85 -1.32
N LEU A 86 2.88 -10.33 -2.01
CA LEU A 86 2.35 -8.98 -1.78
C LEU A 86 1.13 -9.04 -0.86
N ALA A 87 1.08 -8.16 0.14
CA ALA A 87 -0.08 -7.89 0.96
C ALA A 87 -0.37 -6.39 0.98
N LEU A 88 -1.62 -6.03 1.22
CA LEU A 88 -2.07 -4.67 1.41
C LEU A 88 -2.70 -4.55 2.79
N SER A 89 -2.31 -3.54 3.54
CA SER A 89 -3.00 -3.13 4.75
C SER A 89 -3.70 -1.80 4.49
N GLN A 90 -5.00 -1.78 4.71
CA GLN A 90 -5.85 -0.60 4.57
C GLN A 90 -6.45 -0.27 5.93
N ARG A 91 -5.68 0.44 6.73
CA ARG A 91 -6.08 0.76 8.10
C ARG A 91 -7.20 1.81 8.16
N GLU A 92 -7.12 2.77 7.26
CA GLU A 92 -8.10 3.84 7.05
C GLU A 92 -8.14 4.09 5.54
N PRO A 93 -9.19 4.66 4.96
CA PRO A 93 -9.18 5.02 3.56
C PRO A 93 -7.96 5.85 3.21
N GLY A 94 -7.32 5.50 2.09
CA GLY A 94 -6.07 6.10 1.67
C GLY A 94 -4.85 5.72 2.50
N ALA A 95 -5.01 5.10 3.67
CA ALA A 95 -3.90 4.57 4.46
C ALA A 95 -3.44 3.20 3.92
N ASN A 96 -2.93 3.21 2.68
CA ASN A 96 -2.47 2.03 1.96
C ASN A 96 -1.01 1.72 2.30
N SER A 97 -0.76 0.61 2.99
CA SER A 97 0.57 0.06 3.19
C SER A 97 0.79 -1.14 2.29
N VAL A 98 1.70 -1.01 1.35
CA VAL A 98 2.13 -2.11 0.48
C VAL A 98 3.21 -2.90 1.21
N ILE A 99 2.98 -4.19 1.42
CA ILE A 99 3.84 -5.06 2.22
C ILE A 99 4.31 -6.22 1.34
N MET A 100 5.62 -6.44 1.29
CA MET A 100 6.21 -7.53 0.55
C MET A 100 6.82 -8.55 1.51
N ARG A 101 6.59 -9.87 1.25
CA ARG A 101 7.23 -11.00 1.95
C ARG A 101 7.17 -10.94 3.48
N GLY A 102 6.07 -10.48 4.03
CA GLY A 102 5.90 -10.49 5.48
C GLY A 102 6.58 -9.36 6.25
N CYS A 103 7.27 -8.45 5.60
CA CYS A 103 7.91 -7.32 6.30
C CYS A 103 6.87 -6.26 6.69
N ALA A 104 5.97 -6.63 7.58
CA ALA A 104 5.01 -5.72 8.14
C ALA A 104 5.52 -5.21 9.49
N ALA A 105 5.93 -3.97 9.53
CA ALA A 105 6.09 -3.25 10.79
C ALA A 105 4.78 -2.57 11.10
N GLN A 106 4.21 -2.87 12.23
CA GLN A 106 3.03 -2.16 12.70
C GLN A 106 3.45 -0.74 13.09
N GLY A 107 2.79 0.23 12.56
CA GLY A 107 2.95 1.61 12.98
C GLY A 107 2.40 2.59 11.97
N LEU A 108 1.72 3.59 12.47
CA LEU A 108 1.53 4.89 11.84
C LEU A 108 2.23 5.90 12.72
N SER A 109 3.53 5.97 12.64
CA SER A 109 4.25 7.11 13.15
C SER A 109 4.35 8.13 12.01
N PHE A 110 4.18 9.39 12.34
CA PHE A 110 4.38 10.51 11.41
C PHE A 110 5.78 10.51 10.76
N SER A 111 6.74 9.85 11.39
CA SER A 111 8.15 9.81 10.97
C SER A 111 8.56 8.50 10.26
N ASP A 112 7.63 7.57 10.04
CA ASP A 112 7.93 6.24 9.52
C ASP A 112 8.51 6.23 8.10
N SER A 113 9.19 5.14 7.75
CA SER A 113 9.61 4.81 6.40
C SER A 113 8.98 3.48 5.97
N ALA A 114 8.61 3.36 4.70
CA ALA A 114 8.01 2.13 4.19
C ALA A 114 9.03 0.99 4.07
N THR A 115 8.57 -0.26 4.15
CA THR A 115 9.39 -1.47 3.92
C THR A 115 9.39 -1.91 2.46
N THR A 116 8.41 -1.45 1.68
CA THR A 116 8.27 -1.74 0.25
C THR A 116 8.17 -0.43 -0.51
N SER A 117 9.02 -0.25 -1.52
CA SER A 117 8.98 0.93 -2.37
C SER A 117 7.94 0.81 -3.47
N VAL A 118 7.26 1.91 -3.78
CA VAL A 118 6.30 2.03 -4.87
C VAL A 118 6.82 3.05 -5.89
N TYR A 119 6.88 2.66 -7.15
CA TYR A 119 7.36 3.47 -8.26
C TYR A 119 6.28 3.64 -9.32
N LEU A 120 6.13 4.85 -9.82
CA LEU A 120 5.38 5.13 -11.04
C LEU A 120 6.38 5.56 -12.13
N ASP A 121 6.56 4.68 -13.13
CA ASP A 121 7.68 4.75 -14.06
C ASP A 121 9.05 4.72 -13.33
N GLU A 122 9.86 5.74 -13.47
CA GLU A 122 11.17 5.87 -12.81
C GLU A 122 11.10 6.71 -11.50
N GLN A 123 9.92 7.15 -11.11
CA GLN A 123 9.71 8.02 -9.96
C GLN A 123 9.27 7.23 -8.73
N PRO A 124 9.98 7.30 -7.59
CA PRO A 124 9.45 6.82 -6.31
C PRO A 124 8.31 7.71 -5.83
N ILE A 125 7.14 7.12 -5.65
CA ILE A 125 5.94 7.74 -5.10
C ILE A 125 5.62 7.21 -3.70
N THR A 126 6.52 6.46 -3.11
CA THR A 126 6.37 5.80 -1.81
C THR A 126 6.04 6.80 -0.71
N SER A 127 5.00 6.53 0.05
CA SER A 127 4.64 7.24 1.26
C SER A 127 4.33 6.22 2.36
N ALA A 128 5.03 6.28 3.47
CA ALA A 128 4.86 5.31 4.55
C ALA A 128 3.43 5.37 5.09
N GLY A 129 2.77 4.21 5.12
CA GLY A 129 1.39 4.08 5.59
C GLY A 129 0.32 4.72 4.71
N TYR A 130 0.68 5.56 3.75
CA TYR A 130 -0.23 6.34 2.89
C TYR A 130 0.23 6.34 1.44
N ASN A 131 0.53 5.15 0.88
CA ASN A 131 0.91 5.09 -0.53
C ASN A 131 -0.24 5.58 -1.41
N PRO A 132 0.05 6.44 -2.41
CA PRO A 132 -0.94 6.77 -3.43
C PRO A 132 -1.30 5.51 -4.20
N ASP A 133 -2.53 5.42 -4.65
CA ASP A 133 -3.04 4.32 -5.48
C ASP A 133 -3.25 4.83 -6.92
N PRO A 134 -2.27 4.69 -7.81
CA PRO A 134 -2.41 5.13 -9.20
C PRO A 134 -3.41 4.26 -9.94
N ARG A 135 -4.47 4.87 -10.52
CA ARG A 135 -5.42 4.13 -11.33
C ARG A 135 -4.75 3.53 -12.58
N LEU A 136 -5.02 2.25 -12.83
CA LEU A 136 -4.32 1.46 -13.85
C LEU A 136 -4.89 1.66 -15.26
N VAL A 137 -4.99 2.91 -15.71
CA VAL A 137 -5.47 3.23 -17.06
C VAL A 137 -4.30 3.41 -18.01
N ASP A 138 -4.27 2.60 -19.07
CA ASP A 138 -3.20 2.62 -20.10
C ASP A 138 -1.80 2.39 -19.49
N VAL A 139 -1.70 1.41 -18.61
CA VAL A 139 -0.48 0.92 -17.97
C VAL A 139 0.10 -0.21 -18.81
N ALA A 140 1.41 -0.16 -19.08
CA ALA A 140 2.08 -1.19 -19.86
C ALA A 140 2.24 -2.50 -19.06
N ARG A 141 2.54 -2.37 -17.76
CA ARG A 141 2.65 -3.51 -16.84
C ARG A 141 2.87 -3.07 -15.41
N ILE A 142 2.62 -4.00 -14.49
CA ILE A 142 3.02 -3.92 -13.08
C ILE A 142 4.14 -4.93 -12.88
N GLU A 143 5.24 -4.51 -12.23
CA GLU A 143 6.35 -5.38 -11.83
C GLU A 143 6.44 -5.39 -10.31
N ALA A 144 6.33 -6.57 -9.69
CA ALA A 144 6.57 -6.78 -8.28
C ALA A 144 7.86 -7.57 -8.07
N LEU A 145 8.84 -6.94 -7.43
CA LEU A 145 10.15 -7.49 -7.15
C LEU A 145 10.19 -7.91 -5.68
N GLY A 146 10.24 -9.22 -5.44
CA GLY A 146 10.31 -9.79 -4.09
C GLY A 146 11.72 -9.74 -3.52
N GLY A 147 11.81 -9.46 -2.19
CA GLY A 147 13.06 -9.35 -1.45
C GLY A 147 13.77 -8.01 -1.61
N PRO A 148 14.85 -7.79 -0.83
CA PRO A 148 15.56 -6.51 -0.81
C PRO A 148 16.06 -6.05 -2.16
N GLN A 149 15.72 -4.84 -2.55
CA GLN A 149 16.11 -4.15 -3.78
C GLN A 149 16.93 -2.87 -3.51
N GLY A 150 17.44 -2.72 -2.30
CA GLY A 150 18.14 -1.51 -1.84
C GLY A 150 19.34 -1.12 -2.72
N SER A 151 20.00 -2.07 -3.39
CA SER A 151 21.15 -1.80 -4.28
C SER A 151 20.79 -0.90 -5.47
N LEU A 152 19.60 -1.04 -6.07
CA LEU A 152 19.17 -0.26 -7.23
C LEU A 152 18.10 0.79 -6.89
N PHE A 153 17.21 0.51 -5.93
CA PHE A 153 16.05 1.33 -5.63
C PHE A 153 16.19 2.13 -4.32
N GLY A 154 17.11 1.75 -3.43
CA GLY A 154 17.48 2.53 -2.25
C GLY A 154 16.56 2.37 -1.05
N ASP A 155 16.33 3.48 -0.33
CA ASP A 155 15.45 3.56 0.85
C ASP A 155 14.03 3.08 0.51
N ALA A 156 13.36 2.47 1.49
CA ALA A 156 12.04 1.84 1.37
C ALA A 156 11.98 0.58 0.46
N ALA A 157 13.04 0.23 -0.28
CA ALA A 157 13.13 -1.04 -1.00
C ALA A 157 13.73 -2.15 -0.12
N GLN A 158 13.36 -2.18 1.16
CA GLN A 158 13.90 -3.08 2.17
C GLN A 158 13.46 -4.52 1.94
N CYS A 159 12.20 -4.75 1.60
CA CYS A 159 11.64 -6.09 1.41
C CYS A 159 11.07 -6.33 0.02
N GLY A 160 11.05 -5.29 -0.80
CA GLY A 160 10.60 -5.38 -2.18
C GLY A 160 10.34 -4.03 -2.83
N THR A 161 9.99 -4.11 -4.11
CA THR A 161 9.64 -2.95 -4.92
C THR A 161 8.44 -3.28 -5.80
N LEU A 162 7.45 -2.41 -5.80
CA LEU A 162 6.32 -2.44 -6.71
C LEU A 162 6.49 -1.33 -7.74
N ARG A 163 6.43 -1.65 -9.04
CA ARG A 163 6.60 -0.69 -10.12
C ARG A 163 5.39 -0.72 -11.03
N ILE A 164 4.80 0.43 -11.27
CA ILE A 164 3.73 0.66 -12.25
C ILE A 164 4.35 1.39 -13.42
N ILE A 165 4.33 0.78 -14.61
CA ILE A 165 4.99 1.28 -15.80
C ILE A 165 3.93 1.67 -16.83
N THR A 166 3.90 2.95 -17.22
CA THR A 166 2.89 3.48 -18.12
C THR A 166 3.29 3.28 -19.58
N ASN A 167 2.27 3.15 -20.46
CA ASN A 167 2.50 3.16 -21.90
C ASN A 167 3.05 4.51 -22.36
N LYS A 168 4.05 4.47 -23.22
CA LYS A 168 4.69 5.67 -23.80
C LYS A 168 4.09 6.00 -25.17
N PRO A 169 4.21 7.26 -25.64
CA PRO A 169 3.79 7.61 -26.99
C PRO A 169 4.52 6.79 -28.07
N ASP A 170 3.78 6.31 -29.06
CA ASP A 170 4.31 5.59 -30.22
C ASP A 170 4.40 6.52 -31.40
N THR A 171 5.62 6.67 -31.99
CA THR A 171 5.91 7.57 -33.11
C THR A 171 5.49 7.00 -34.45
N SER A 172 5.05 5.74 -34.51
CA SER A 172 4.76 5.01 -35.74
C SER A 172 3.27 4.78 -36.02
N VAL A 173 2.42 4.79 -34.97
CA VAL A 173 1.03 4.37 -35.06
C VAL A 173 0.08 5.44 -34.53
N SER A 174 -0.97 5.74 -35.28
CA SER A 174 -2.15 6.46 -34.75
C SER A 174 -3.11 5.43 -34.17
N ASP A 175 -3.33 5.49 -32.88
CA ASP A 175 -4.14 4.53 -32.14
C ASP A 175 -5.00 5.23 -31.08
N GLY A 176 -6.01 4.53 -30.59
CA GLY A 176 -6.86 5.01 -29.52
C GLY A 176 -7.92 4.00 -29.13
N TRP A 177 -8.47 4.18 -27.96
CA TRP A 177 -9.58 3.37 -27.47
C TRP A 177 -10.46 4.18 -26.51
N LEU A 178 -11.69 3.70 -26.34
CA LEU A 178 -12.65 4.14 -25.34
C LEU A 178 -13.17 2.93 -24.60
N ASP A 179 -13.16 2.98 -23.27
CA ASP A 179 -13.64 1.93 -22.38
C ASP A 179 -14.77 2.47 -21.50
N VAL A 180 -15.81 1.67 -21.32
CA VAL A 180 -16.98 2.00 -20.50
C VAL A 180 -17.37 0.77 -19.68
N SER A 181 -17.38 0.92 -18.37
CA SER A 181 -17.89 -0.09 -17.43
C SER A 181 -19.08 0.43 -16.66
N GLY A 182 -19.95 -0.50 -16.29
CA GLY A 182 -21.03 -0.22 -15.34
C GLY A 182 -21.32 -1.45 -14.51
N TRP A 183 -21.54 -1.24 -13.21
CA TRP A 183 -21.82 -2.35 -12.29
C TRP A 183 -22.78 -1.94 -11.18
N SER A 184 -23.28 -2.93 -10.47
CA SER A 184 -24.10 -2.76 -9.27
C SER A 184 -23.63 -3.74 -8.21
N ILE A 185 -23.48 -3.26 -6.99
CA ILE A 185 -23.15 -4.07 -5.82
C ILE A 185 -24.44 -4.63 -5.24
N GLY A 186 -24.42 -5.90 -4.81
CA GLY A 186 -25.51 -6.49 -4.06
C GLY A 186 -25.63 -5.79 -2.69
N GLU A 187 -26.83 -5.31 -2.36
CA GLU A 187 -27.03 -4.51 -1.14
C GLU A 187 -26.21 -3.21 -1.12
N GLY A 188 -26.00 -2.57 -2.29
CA GLY A 188 -25.25 -1.34 -2.45
C GLY A 188 -25.66 -0.60 -3.72
N GLY A 189 -24.94 0.46 -4.06
CA GLY A 189 -25.19 1.33 -5.18
C GLY A 189 -24.83 0.79 -6.55
N ALA A 190 -24.87 1.66 -7.56
CA ALA A 190 -24.44 1.40 -8.93
C ALA A 190 -23.30 2.32 -9.35
N GLY A 191 -22.27 1.76 -9.96
CA GLY A 191 -21.06 2.44 -10.39
C GLY A 191 -20.90 2.53 -11.89
N THR A 192 -20.00 3.42 -12.30
CA THR A 192 -19.61 3.61 -13.70
C THR A 192 -18.14 3.98 -13.79
N ASP A 193 -17.46 3.44 -14.79
CA ASP A 193 -16.12 3.86 -15.19
C ASP A 193 -16.10 4.24 -16.67
N LEU A 194 -15.39 5.31 -16.98
CA LEU A 194 -15.15 5.79 -18.33
C LEU A 194 -13.68 6.14 -18.48
N SER A 195 -12.99 5.47 -19.39
CA SER A 195 -11.60 5.78 -19.68
C SER A 195 -11.34 5.78 -21.19
N GLY A 196 -10.25 6.44 -21.59
CA GLY A 196 -9.88 6.49 -22.98
C GLY A 196 -8.47 6.98 -23.21
N MET A 197 -7.92 6.58 -24.37
CA MET A 197 -6.59 6.94 -24.80
C MET A 197 -6.61 7.32 -26.28
N VAL A 198 -5.73 8.25 -26.66
CA VAL A 198 -5.39 8.54 -28.05
C VAL A 198 -3.89 8.76 -28.20
N ASN A 199 -3.30 8.11 -29.19
CA ASN A 199 -1.90 8.25 -29.59
C ASN A 199 -1.83 8.83 -31.01
N VAL A 200 -1.07 9.92 -31.18
CA VAL A 200 -0.97 10.63 -32.46
C VAL A 200 0.50 10.90 -32.78
N PRO A 201 1.06 10.27 -33.83
CA PRO A 201 2.33 10.70 -34.39
C PRO A 201 2.20 12.14 -34.96
N LEU A 202 3.11 13.00 -34.54
CA LEU A 202 3.16 14.41 -34.96
C LEU A 202 4.14 14.63 -36.07
N LEU A 203 5.26 13.91 -36.06
CA LEU A 203 6.31 13.93 -37.05
C LEU A 203 6.68 12.49 -37.41
N GLU A 204 6.59 12.17 -38.67
CA GLU A 204 6.98 10.87 -39.21
C GLU A 204 8.40 10.92 -39.78
N ASP A 205 9.02 9.75 -39.92
CA ASP A 205 10.34 9.58 -40.52
C ASP A 205 10.37 10.12 -41.95
N GLY A 206 11.44 10.85 -42.30
CA GLY A 206 11.58 11.45 -43.63
C GLY A 206 10.84 12.78 -43.84
N SER A 207 10.41 13.44 -42.80
CA SER A 207 9.85 14.80 -42.85
C SER A 207 10.85 15.72 -43.61
N SER A 208 10.34 16.54 -44.52
CA SER A 208 11.17 17.46 -45.32
C SER A 208 11.86 18.57 -44.52
N ILE A 209 11.45 18.78 -43.27
CA ILE A 209 11.99 19.81 -42.38
C ILE A 209 12.96 19.22 -41.35
N TYR A 210 12.64 18.03 -40.83
CA TYR A 210 13.43 17.33 -39.80
C TYR A 210 13.49 15.84 -40.13
N PRO A 211 14.40 15.43 -41.06
CA PRO A 211 14.41 14.07 -41.62
C PRO A 211 14.72 12.97 -40.57
N ASP A 212 15.42 13.33 -39.51
CA ASP A 212 15.88 12.39 -38.49
C ASP A 212 15.11 12.57 -37.12
N LEU A 213 13.96 13.28 -37.11
CA LEU A 213 13.19 13.51 -35.92
C LEU A 213 11.78 12.94 -36.07
N LYS A 214 11.40 12.03 -35.17
CA LYS A 214 10.02 11.58 -35.01
C LYS A 214 9.45 12.15 -33.72
N ALA A 215 8.15 12.35 -33.69
CA ALA A 215 7.46 12.82 -32.48
C ALA A 215 6.06 12.24 -32.41
N ALA A 216 5.61 11.93 -31.20
CA ALA A 216 4.24 11.52 -30.92
C ALA A 216 3.74 12.09 -29.61
N VAL A 217 2.43 12.24 -29.52
CA VAL A 217 1.71 12.58 -28.30
C VAL A 217 0.74 11.46 -27.95
N ARG A 218 0.69 11.10 -26.66
CA ARG A 218 -0.27 10.17 -26.09
C ARG A 218 -1.05 10.86 -24.99
N LEU A 219 -2.38 10.82 -25.09
CA LEU A 219 -3.28 11.43 -24.12
C LEU A 219 -4.19 10.35 -23.54
N VAL A 220 -4.32 10.34 -22.23
CA VAL A 220 -5.16 9.40 -21.48
C VAL A 220 -6.06 10.20 -20.55
N GLY A 221 -7.30 9.78 -20.39
CA GLY A 221 -8.20 10.36 -19.42
C GLY A 221 -9.14 9.32 -18.84
N PHE A 222 -9.56 9.52 -17.60
CA PHE A 222 -10.48 8.62 -16.91
C PHE A 222 -11.38 9.36 -15.93
N TYR A 223 -12.54 8.76 -15.68
CA TYR A 223 -13.48 9.12 -14.64
C TYR A 223 -14.18 7.85 -14.15
N ALA A 224 -14.17 7.61 -12.85
CA ALA A 224 -14.91 6.55 -12.22
C ALA A 224 -15.74 7.08 -11.06
N ASN A 225 -16.95 6.56 -10.92
CA ASN A 225 -17.82 6.76 -9.77
C ASN A 225 -18.11 5.39 -9.21
N GLU A 226 -17.48 5.05 -8.09
CA GLU A 226 -17.60 3.77 -7.41
C GLU A 226 -18.71 3.86 -6.37
N PRO A 227 -19.65 2.91 -6.34
CA PRO A 227 -20.77 2.96 -5.44
C PRO A 227 -20.39 2.54 -4.03
N GLY A 228 -21.01 3.14 -3.04
CA GLY A 228 -20.95 2.67 -1.67
C GLY A 228 -21.76 1.39 -1.45
N TRP A 229 -21.52 0.76 -0.29
CA TRP A 229 -22.17 -0.48 0.15
C TRP A 229 -22.14 -0.67 1.68
N VAL A 230 -21.67 0.32 2.40
CA VAL A 230 -21.68 0.35 3.88
C VAL A 230 -22.74 1.34 4.34
N ASP A 231 -23.56 0.92 5.31
CA ASP A 231 -24.65 1.71 5.85
C ASP A 231 -24.28 2.31 7.21
N ASN A 232 -24.44 3.61 7.38
CA ASN A 232 -24.32 4.24 8.69
C ASN A 232 -25.66 4.17 9.41
N VAL A 233 -25.81 3.19 10.30
CA VAL A 233 -27.10 2.87 10.94
C VAL A 233 -27.37 3.72 12.16
N LEU A 234 -28.67 3.86 12.51
CA LEU A 234 -29.10 4.61 13.68
C LEU A 234 -28.57 3.99 14.98
N THR A 235 -27.77 4.76 15.69
CA THR A 235 -27.11 4.32 16.93
C THR A 235 -27.27 5.41 18.00
N PRO A 236 -27.58 5.06 19.25
CA PRO A 236 -27.54 6.03 20.33
C PRO A 236 -26.10 6.49 20.57
N THR A 237 -25.92 7.75 20.96
CA THR A 237 -24.62 8.17 21.49
C THR A 237 -24.30 7.33 22.76
N PRO A 238 -23.03 7.06 23.03
CA PRO A 238 -22.66 6.22 24.17
C PRO A 238 -23.22 6.65 25.52
N GLY A 239 -23.44 7.92 25.77
CA GLY A 239 -24.17 8.43 26.96
C GLY A 239 -25.68 8.34 26.85
N GLN A 240 -26.22 7.78 25.76
CA GLN A 240 -27.66 7.69 25.49
C GLN A 240 -28.42 9.04 25.57
N THR A 241 -27.71 10.15 25.44
CA THR A 241 -28.29 11.51 25.52
C THR A 241 -28.84 11.98 24.17
N SER A 242 -28.38 11.38 23.09
CA SER A 242 -28.78 11.64 21.71
C SER A 242 -28.53 10.44 20.79
N THR A 243 -28.68 10.58 19.52
CA THR A 243 -28.39 9.56 18.49
C THR A 243 -27.63 10.21 17.35
N ASN A 244 -27.04 9.38 16.47
CA ASN A 244 -26.45 9.82 15.20
C ASN A 244 -27.47 10.03 14.07
N SER A 245 -28.74 10.32 14.40
CA SER A 245 -29.84 10.39 13.41
C SER A 245 -29.64 11.40 12.27
N ASN A 246 -28.74 12.37 12.46
CA ASN A 246 -28.37 13.34 11.42
C ASN A 246 -27.25 12.82 10.48
N ARG A 247 -26.77 11.62 10.73
CA ARG A 247 -25.69 10.95 9.95
C ARG A 247 -26.10 9.57 9.42
N VAL A 248 -27.32 9.13 9.69
CA VAL A 248 -27.86 7.88 9.15
C VAL A 248 -28.05 8.05 7.65
N ASP A 249 -27.38 7.19 6.90
CA ASP A 249 -27.44 7.14 5.45
C ASP A 249 -27.03 5.77 4.94
N ASP A 250 -27.48 5.38 3.77
CA ASP A 250 -27.16 4.12 3.11
C ASP A 250 -25.98 4.35 2.15
N ASP A 251 -25.17 3.31 1.90
CA ASP A 251 -24.09 3.31 0.89
C ASP A 251 -23.05 4.42 1.09
N VAL A 252 -22.64 4.71 2.32
CA VAL A 252 -21.86 5.93 2.68
C VAL A 252 -20.41 5.92 2.19
N ASN A 253 -19.86 4.79 1.75
CA ASN A 253 -18.48 4.67 1.31
C ASN A 253 -18.30 4.76 -0.23
N SER A 254 -19.09 5.61 -0.87
CA SER A 254 -18.94 5.88 -2.30
C SER A 254 -17.65 6.66 -2.60
N SER A 255 -17.09 6.47 -3.81
CA SER A 255 -15.89 7.19 -4.19
C SER A 255 -15.93 7.71 -5.64
N VAL A 256 -15.14 8.76 -5.88
CA VAL A 256 -14.97 9.36 -7.20
C VAL A 256 -13.49 9.44 -7.54
N TRP A 257 -13.14 8.99 -8.75
CA TRP A 257 -11.82 9.09 -9.33
C TRP A 257 -11.86 9.84 -10.64
N TYR A 258 -10.94 10.76 -10.85
CA TYR A 258 -10.71 11.31 -12.17
C TYR A 258 -9.26 11.73 -12.34
N GLY A 259 -8.83 11.72 -13.59
CA GLY A 259 -7.45 12.10 -13.88
C GLY A 259 -7.08 11.89 -15.33
N GLY A 260 -5.80 11.99 -15.58
CA GLY A 260 -5.28 11.77 -16.92
C GLY A 260 -3.77 11.88 -17.02
N ARG A 261 -3.27 11.50 -18.18
CA ARG A 261 -1.85 11.54 -18.52
C ARG A 261 -1.66 12.16 -19.91
N ALA A 262 -0.64 13.00 -20.05
CA ALA A 262 -0.17 13.52 -21.31
C ALA A 262 1.31 13.18 -21.48
N GLY A 263 1.65 12.46 -22.54
CA GLY A 263 3.02 12.10 -22.90
C GLY A 263 3.42 12.72 -24.25
N LEU A 264 4.67 13.18 -24.32
CA LEU A 264 5.33 13.60 -25.57
C LEU A 264 6.62 12.79 -25.69
N ARG A 265 6.75 12.06 -26.81
CA ARG A 265 7.99 11.37 -27.18
C ARG A 265 8.63 12.05 -28.38
N LEU A 266 9.93 12.23 -28.30
CA LEU A 266 10.78 12.68 -29.40
C LEU A 266 11.87 11.62 -29.63
N GLU A 267 12.01 11.13 -30.86
CA GLU A 267 13.08 10.24 -31.28
C GLU A 267 13.99 11.01 -32.25
N ALA A 268 15.25 11.18 -31.88
CA ALA A 268 16.24 11.91 -32.69
C ALA A 268 17.31 10.96 -33.25
N GLY A 269 17.23 10.69 -34.53
CA GLY A 269 18.00 9.65 -35.18
C GLY A 269 17.62 8.26 -34.67
N GLU A 270 18.60 7.34 -34.68
CA GLU A 270 18.41 5.95 -34.22
C GLU A 270 18.76 5.76 -32.72
N ASN A 271 19.31 6.78 -32.06
CA ASN A 271 20.02 6.61 -30.81
C ASN A 271 19.43 7.38 -29.62
N TRP A 272 18.59 8.36 -29.85
CA TRP A 272 18.12 9.22 -28.76
C TRP A 272 16.61 9.27 -28.68
N THR A 273 16.11 9.04 -27.48
CA THR A 273 14.70 9.18 -27.14
C THR A 273 14.53 10.16 -25.96
N VAL A 274 13.57 11.05 -26.06
CA VAL A 274 13.18 11.98 -25.01
C VAL A 274 11.70 11.80 -24.72
N ASP A 275 11.36 11.44 -23.50
CA ASP A 275 9.98 11.33 -23.00
C ASP A 275 9.71 12.42 -21.99
N LEU A 276 8.68 13.22 -22.23
CA LEU A 276 8.10 14.15 -21.27
C LEU A 276 6.70 13.68 -20.92
N THR A 277 6.44 13.41 -19.64
CA THR A 277 5.15 12.91 -19.17
C THR A 277 4.63 13.79 -18.03
N GLY A 278 3.37 14.16 -18.12
CA GLY A 278 2.59 14.77 -17.03
C GLY A 278 1.42 13.87 -16.65
N ILE A 279 1.23 13.62 -15.36
CA ILE A 279 0.15 12.81 -14.80
C ILE A 279 -0.56 13.65 -13.75
N TYR A 280 -1.88 13.52 -13.68
CA TYR A 280 -2.72 14.10 -12.64
C TYR A 280 -3.79 13.09 -12.22
N GLN A 281 -4.04 12.96 -10.92
CA GLN A 281 -5.12 12.15 -10.37
C GLN A 281 -5.74 12.84 -9.16
N TYR A 282 -7.06 12.75 -9.08
CA TYR A 282 -7.88 13.09 -7.92
C TYR A 282 -8.70 11.88 -7.51
N TYR A 283 -8.76 11.64 -6.22
CA TYR A 283 -9.57 10.62 -5.56
C TYR A 283 -10.27 11.21 -4.34
N GLU A 284 -11.56 10.95 -4.21
CA GLU A 284 -12.38 11.31 -3.06
C GLU A 284 -13.25 10.13 -2.67
N MET A 285 -13.35 9.86 -1.38
CA MET A 285 -14.23 8.86 -0.78
C MET A 285 -15.08 9.53 0.30
N ASP A 286 -16.41 9.40 0.21
CA ASP A 286 -17.37 10.09 1.07
C ASP A 286 -17.50 9.48 2.48
N GLY A 287 -16.98 8.30 2.72
CA GLY A 287 -17.02 7.61 4.01
C GLY A 287 -16.05 6.44 3.99
N PHE A 288 -15.91 5.76 5.11
CA PHE A 288 -14.96 4.67 5.21
C PHE A 288 -15.63 3.32 4.95
N GLY A 289 -14.93 2.43 4.21
CA GLY A 289 -15.38 1.07 3.89
C GLY A 289 -15.22 0.07 5.03
N ASP A 290 -15.01 0.54 6.26
CA ASP A 290 -14.93 -0.30 7.44
C ASP A 290 -16.28 -0.44 8.15
N VAL A 291 -16.54 -1.61 8.70
CA VAL A 291 -17.78 -1.95 9.42
C VAL A 291 -17.54 -1.98 10.92
N SER A 292 -18.59 -1.71 11.70
CA SER A 292 -18.54 -1.75 13.15
C SER A 292 -18.80 -3.17 13.67
N LEU A 293 -17.96 -3.64 14.59
CA LEU A 293 -18.14 -4.95 15.20
C LEU A 293 -19.05 -4.87 16.43
N ASN A 294 -19.78 -5.96 16.69
CA ASN A 294 -20.70 -6.07 17.83
C ASN A 294 -20.00 -6.11 19.20
N GLN A 295 -18.67 -6.25 19.22
CA GLN A 295 -17.87 -6.26 20.44
C GLN A 295 -17.11 -4.94 20.52
N GLN A 296 -17.53 -4.07 21.42
CA GLN A 296 -16.80 -2.85 21.74
C GLN A 296 -16.07 -3.03 23.07
N HIS A 297 -14.79 -2.75 23.10
CA HIS A 297 -13.93 -3.11 24.24
C HIS A 297 -14.24 -2.31 25.51
N PHE A 298 -14.76 -1.10 25.41
CA PHE A 298 -14.96 -0.18 26.52
C PHE A 298 -16.37 0.41 26.63
N ALA A 299 -17.22 0.26 25.64
CA ALA A 299 -18.59 0.73 25.72
C ALA A 299 -19.49 -0.35 26.30
N ASP A 300 -20.53 0.04 27.07
CA ASP A 300 -21.60 -0.87 27.48
C ASP A 300 -22.34 -1.36 26.22
N THR A 301 -21.93 -2.53 25.72
CA THR A 301 -22.45 -3.14 24.48
C THR A 301 -23.97 -3.41 24.53
N SER A 302 -24.59 -3.32 25.73
CA SER A 302 -26.04 -3.42 25.85
C SER A 302 -26.82 -2.26 25.22
N VAL A 303 -26.11 -1.20 24.83
CA VAL A 303 -26.69 0.05 24.32
C VAL A 303 -26.67 0.10 22.78
N PHE A 304 -25.76 -0.64 22.15
CA PHE A 304 -25.63 -0.63 20.69
C PHE A 304 -26.55 -1.69 20.05
N PRO A 305 -27.16 -1.38 18.90
CA PRO A 305 -27.82 -2.39 18.10
C PRO A 305 -26.83 -3.47 17.65
N SER A 306 -27.30 -4.64 17.30
CA SER A 306 -26.47 -5.59 16.58
C SER A 306 -26.25 -5.06 15.17
N PHE A 307 -24.98 -4.85 14.80
CA PHE A 307 -24.60 -4.45 13.45
C PHE A 307 -24.77 -5.61 12.47
N GLY A 308 -25.24 -5.30 11.28
CA GLY A 308 -25.20 -6.18 10.13
C GLY A 308 -23.75 -6.32 9.58
N PRO A 309 -23.56 -7.13 8.56
CA PRO A 309 -22.23 -7.37 8.00
C PRO A 309 -21.62 -6.13 7.32
N HIS A 310 -22.45 -5.17 6.91
CA HIS A 310 -22.04 -3.95 6.23
C HIS A 310 -22.49 -2.69 6.98
N ASP A 311 -22.78 -2.78 8.26
CA ASP A 311 -23.21 -1.66 9.09
C ASP A 311 -22.03 -0.98 9.77
N GLN A 312 -22.09 0.34 9.88
CA GLN A 312 -21.23 1.14 10.75
C GLN A 312 -21.99 2.09 11.63
N ALA A 313 -21.34 2.63 12.66
CA ALA A 313 -21.86 3.68 13.53
C ALA A 313 -20.91 4.86 13.54
N ARG A 314 -21.28 5.95 12.86
CA ARG A 314 -20.56 7.22 12.84
C ARG A 314 -21.43 8.33 13.35
N TYR A 315 -20.84 9.22 14.13
CA TYR A 315 -21.49 10.38 14.75
C TYR A 315 -21.07 11.68 14.07
N THR A 316 -19.92 11.67 13.40
CA THR A 316 -19.40 12.75 12.56
C THR A 316 -19.24 12.29 11.11
N GLU A 317 -18.84 13.17 10.25
CA GLU A 317 -18.50 12.89 8.87
C GLU A 317 -17.15 12.17 8.80
N ASP A 318 -17.06 11.20 7.93
CA ASP A 318 -15.82 10.58 7.50
C ASP A 318 -15.61 10.89 6.02
N TYR A 319 -14.40 11.21 5.61
CA TYR A 319 -14.04 11.32 4.19
C TYR A 319 -12.53 11.16 4.00
N TRP A 320 -12.14 10.89 2.76
CA TRP A 320 -10.76 10.91 2.29
C TRP A 320 -10.67 11.66 0.97
N GLU A 321 -9.69 12.54 0.83
CA GLU A 321 -9.34 13.22 -0.41
C GLU A 321 -7.87 13.01 -0.70
N ASP A 322 -7.50 12.74 -1.96
CA ASP A 322 -6.12 12.54 -2.43
C ASP A 322 -5.95 13.14 -3.82
N GLU A 323 -5.16 14.19 -3.90
CA GLU A 323 -4.84 14.88 -5.14
C GLU A 323 -3.34 14.87 -5.37
N TRP A 324 -2.91 14.43 -6.54
CA TRP A 324 -1.49 14.46 -6.87
C TRP A 324 -1.23 14.67 -8.36
N TYR A 325 -0.04 15.22 -8.65
CA TYR A 325 0.47 15.28 -10.00
C TYR A 325 1.96 14.94 -10.05
N GLN A 326 2.39 14.47 -11.21
CA GLN A 326 3.78 14.16 -11.52
C GLN A 326 4.15 14.75 -12.87
N ILE A 327 5.34 15.34 -12.97
CA ILE A 327 5.96 15.74 -14.24
C ILE A 327 7.32 15.07 -14.30
N ALA A 328 7.58 14.29 -15.35
CA ALA A 328 8.81 13.55 -15.53
C ALA A 328 9.41 13.80 -16.93
N LEU A 329 10.72 13.93 -16.98
CA LEU A 329 11.51 14.00 -18.20
C LEU A 329 12.55 12.89 -18.17
N THR A 330 12.53 12.02 -19.17
CA THR A 330 13.54 10.96 -19.37
C THR A 330 14.24 11.17 -20.71
N LEU A 331 15.56 11.15 -20.68
CA LEU A 331 16.43 11.15 -21.85
C LEU A 331 17.16 9.80 -21.91
N GLU A 332 16.98 9.09 -22.99
CA GLU A 332 17.65 7.81 -23.25
C GLU A 332 18.55 7.91 -24.48
N GLY A 333 19.74 7.37 -24.36
CA GLY A 333 20.72 7.33 -25.45
C GLY A 333 21.29 5.93 -25.64
N ASN A 334 21.00 5.31 -26.79
CA ASN A 334 21.53 4.00 -27.20
C ASN A 334 22.78 4.20 -28.04
N LEU A 335 23.94 4.11 -27.35
CA LEU A 335 25.22 4.39 -28.00
C LEU A 335 25.97 3.09 -28.26
N SER A 336 26.87 3.09 -29.26
CA SER A 336 27.64 1.88 -29.61
C SER A 336 28.49 1.31 -28.46
N PHE A 337 28.71 2.06 -27.41
CA PHE A 337 29.48 1.65 -26.24
C PHE A 337 28.60 1.40 -24.99
N GLY A 338 27.29 1.59 -25.11
CA GLY A 338 26.31 1.34 -24.00
C GLY A 338 25.21 2.37 -23.94
N ASP A 339 24.27 2.17 -23.02
CA ASP A 339 23.09 2.97 -22.86
C ASP A 339 23.26 3.99 -21.76
N VAL A 340 22.77 5.19 -21.98
CA VAL A 340 22.73 6.30 -21.01
C VAL A 340 21.29 6.67 -20.76
N VAL A 341 20.89 6.77 -19.49
CA VAL A 341 19.57 7.25 -19.11
C VAL A 341 19.73 8.39 -18.09
N LEU A 342 19.05 9.49 -18.34
CA LEU A 342 18.91 10.61 -17.42
C LEU A 342 17.42 10.85 -17.16
N THR A 343 16.99 10.73 -15.92
CA THR A 343 15.61 11.00 -15.53
C THR A 343 15.58 12.10 -14.48
N THR A 344 14.65 13.01 -14.63
CA THR A 344 14.28 13.96 -13.57
C THR A 344 12.77 14.04 -13.48
N ALA A 345 12.24 14.07 -12.25
CA ALA A 345 10.82 14.14 -12.02
C ALA A 345 10.51 14.99 -10.79
N TYR A 346 9.34 15.61 -10.84
CA TYR A 346 8.74 16.32 -9.73
C TYR A 346 7.36 15.72 -9.45
N TYR A 347 7.13 15.42 -8.19
CA TYR A 347 5.87 14.87 -7.67
C TYR A 347 5.36 15.78 -6.57
N ASP A 348 4.08 16.05 -6.56
CA ASP A 348 3.38 16.83 -5.54
C ASP A 348 2.06 16.15 -5.22
N ARG A 349 1.75 16.02 -3.93
CA ARG A 349 0.54 15.35 -3.44
C ARG A 349 0.01 16.06 -2.21
N GLU A 350 -1.29 16.28 -2.20
CA GLU A 350 -2.05 16.68 -1.03
C GLU A 350 -3.05 15.58 -0.69
N SER A 351 -3.09 15.15 0.56
CA SER A 351 -4.05 14.17 1.04
C SER A 351 -4.65 14.62 2.36
N THR A 352 -5.95 14.41 2.51
CA THR A 352 -6.70 14.85 3.69
C THR A 352 -7.70 13.78 4.09
N TYR A 353 -7.78 13.48 5.38
CA TYR A 353 -8.91 12.72 5.90
C TYR A 353 -9.59 13.40 7.08
N LEU A 354 -10.86 13.11 7.24
CA LEU A 354 -11.65 13.35 8.42
C LEU A 354 -12.24 12.01 8.87
N ALA A 355 -12.04 11.64 10.13
CA ALA A 355 -12.51 10.39 10.69
C ALA A 355 -13.27 10.59 12.00
N ASP A 356 -14.39 9.89 12.19
CA ASP A 356 -15.08 9.84 13.46
C ASP A 356 -14.19 9.22 14.55
N SER A 357 -13.84 9.99 15.57
CA SER A 357 -13.08 9.57 16.74
C SER A 357 -13.89 9.63 18.05
N THR A 358 -15.21 9.71 17.93
CA THR A 358 -16.13 9.83 19.07
C THR A 358 -15.93 8.74 20.11
N SER A 359 -15.84 7.48 19.68
CA SER A 359 -15.61 6.36 20.60
C SER A 359 -14.24 6.43 21.28
N TYR A 360 -13.23 6.88 20.58
CA TYR A 360 -11.88 7.08 21.10
C TYR A 360 -11.85 8.14 22.21
N LEU A 361 -12.42 9.32 21.95
CA LEU A 361 -12.46 10.41 22.94
C LEU A 361 -13.34 10.09 24.15
N GLN A 362 -14.32 9.22 23.99
CA GLN A 362 -15.13 8.75 25.11
C GLN A 362 -14.34 7.88 26.08
N ASN A 363 -13.37 7.12 25.62
CA ASN A 363 -12.47 6.40 26.51
C ASN A 363 -11.66 7.36 27.35
N PHE A 364 -11.16 8.44 26.78
CA PHE A 364 -10.49 9.49 27.53
C PHE A 364 -11.39 10.13 28.56
N GLN A 365 -12.66 10.35 28.25
CA GLN A 365 -13.63 10.83 29.24
C GLN A 365 -13.78 9.86 30.41
N GLN A 366 -13.80 8.55 30.15
CA GLN A 366 -13.86 7.54 31.22
C GLN A 366 -12.61 7.57 32.10
N VAL A 367 -11.45 7.81 31.52
CA VAL A 367 -10.19 8.04 32.26
C VAL A 367 -10.31 9.30 33.13
N GLY A 368 -10.83 10.37 32.59
CA GLY A 368 -11.09 11.59 33.34
C GLY A 368 -12.05 11.36 34.52
N ASP A 369 -13.11 10.57 34.31
CA ASP A 369 -14.08 10.19 35.35
C ASP A 369 -13.45 9.31 36.42
N TYR A 370 -12.60 8.37 36.04
CA TYR A 370 -11.82 7.55 36.95
C TYR A 370 -10.92 8.40 37.85
N PHE A 371 -10.15 9.36 37.27
CA PHE A 371 -9.33 10.26 38.04
C PHE A 371 -10.14 11.11 39.03
N ARG A 372 -11.29 11.63 38.60
CA ARG A 372 -12.21 12.37 39.50
C ARG A 372 -12.68 11.53 40.71
N SER A 373 -12.77 10.21 40.56
CA SER A 373 -13.19 9.34 41.63
C SER A 373 -12.22 9.27 42.82
N PHE A 374 -10.96 9.62 42.66
CA PHE A 374 -9.95 9.55 43.69
C PHE A 374 -10.05 10.65 44.74
N ASN A 375 -10.61 11.83 44.42
CA ASN A 375 -10.77 12.96 45.33
C ASN A 375 -9.47 13.24 46.11
N THR A 376 -8.35 13.45 45.42
CA THR A 376 -7.01 13.49 46.00
C THR A 376 -6.66 14.85 46.63
N GLY A 377 -7.45 15.88 46.39
CA GLY A 377 -7.14 17.28 46.66
C GLY A 377 -6.19 17.90 45.64
N ASN A 378 -5.81 17.16 44.56
CA ASN A 378 -5.06 17.67 43.45
C ASN A 378 -6.03 18.07 42.32
N PRO A 379 -6.06 19.34 41.92
CA PRO A 379 -6.97 19.81 40.88
C PRO A 379 -6.93 18.99 39.55
N TYR A 380 -5.80 18.42 39.24
CA TYR A 380 -5.67 17.57 38.02
C TYR A 380 -6.55 16.34 38.11
N TYR A 381 -6.43 15.57 39.19
CA TYR A 381 -7.24 14.34 39.37
C TYR A 381 -8.70 14.68 39.72
N ASP A 382 -8.93 15.65 40.58
CA ASP A 382 -10.27 15.94 41.08
C ASP A 382 -11.20 16.58 40.04
N THR A 383 -10.64 17.12 38.93
CA THR A 383 -11.40 17.70 37.80
C THR A 383 -11.40 16.84 36.56
N GLY A 384 -10.71 15.71 36.56
CA GLY A 384 -10.52 14.88 35.31
C GLY A 384 -9.50 15.45 34.35
N GLY A 385 -8.89 16.60 34.67
CA GLY A 385 -7.78 17.20 33.90
C GLY A 385 -8.14 17.50 32.43
N ILE A 386 -7.22 17.18 31.54
CA ILE A 386 -7.36 17.37 30.07
C ILE A 386 -8.41 16.44 29.44
N TYR A 387 -8.91 15.45 30.18
CA TYR A 387 -9.89 14.45 29.70
C TYR A 387 -11.33 14.75 30.16
N ASP A 388 -11.58 15.89 30.83
CA ASP A 388 -12.92 16.28 31.23
C ASP A 388 -13.67 17.02 30.10
N PHE A 389 -14.23 16.27 29.20
CA PHE A 389 -15.02 16.80 28.08
C PHE A 389 -16.47 17.13 28.47
N GLY A 390 -16.81 17.04 29.76
CA GLY A 390 -18.14 17.39 30.30
C GLY A 390 -19.21 16.35 30.05
N GLY A 391 -18.84 15.12 29.70
CA GLY A 391 -19.75 14.02 29.41
C GLY A 391 -19.24 13.14 28.26
N TYR A 392 -20.12 12.79 27.34
CA TYR A 392 -19.75 11.95 26.20
C TYR A 392 -19.49 12.85 24.97
N PRO A 393 -18.22 13.09 24.64
CA PRO A 393 -17.86 13.97 23.54
C PRO A 393 -18.24 13.36 22.18
N ILE A 394 -18.63 14.21 21.25
CA ILE A 394 -18.63 13.90 19.81
C ILE A 394 -17.37 14.50 19.26
N ALA A 395 -16.60 13.71 18.52
CA ALA A 395 -15.27 14.10 18.10
C ALA A 395 -14.91 13.53 16.73
N ASN A 396 -14.02 14.24 16.03
CA ASN A 396 -13.38 13.78 14.81
C ASN A 396 -11.89 14.05 14.82
N ASP A 397 -11.17 13.25 14.06
CA ASP A 397 -9.75 13.42 13.79
C ASP A 397 -9.59 13.88 12.33
N PHE A 398 -8.84 14.95 12.16
CA PHE A 398 -8.45 15.51 10.87
C PHE A 398 -6.96 15.26 10.67
N ASP A 399 -6.57 14.84 9.46
CA ASP A 399 -5.18 14.78 9.03
C ASP A 399 -5.06 15.40 7.65
N GLY A 400 -4.15 16.35 7.52
CA GLY A 400 -3.82 16.97 6.24
C GLY A 400 -2.32 16.83 5.99
N ARG A 401 -1.95 16.22 4.87
CA ARG A 401 -0.56 15.98 4.48
C ARG A 401 -0.28 16.53 3.09
N GLN A 402 0.81 17.29 2.97
CA GLN A 402 1.39 17.68 1.70
C GLN A 402 2.76 17.03 1.54
N THR A 403 3.01 16.43 0.38
CA THR A 403 4.30 15.82 0.05
C THR A 403 4.75 16.31 -1.31
N ASN A 404 5.96 16.84 -1.39
CA ASN A 404 6.59 17.10 -2.66
C ASN A 404 7.95 16.40 -2.75
N ASN A 405 8.29 15.89 -3.94
CA ASN A 405 9.51 15.13 -4.14
C ASN A 405 10.13 15.47 -5.49
N TRP A 406 11.37 15.90 -5.46
CA TRP A 406 12.18 16.11 -6.65
C TRP A 406 13.23 15.02 -6.75
N VAL A 407 13.31 14.33 -7.92
CA VAL A 407 14.24 13.25 -8.16
C VAL A 407 15.06 13.51 -9.41
N ILE A 408 16.35 13.16 -9.36
CA ILE A 408 17.25 13.11 -10.51
C ILE A 408 18.03 11.81 -10.42
N GLU A 409 18.02 11.02 -11.50
CA GLU A 409 18.83 9.83 -11.65
C GLU A 409 19.57 9.86 -12.98
N ALA A 410 20.86 9.55 -12.96
CA ALA A 410 21.66 9.35 -14.16
C ALA A 410 22.30 7.97 -14.08
N ARG A 411 22.17 7.16 -15.15
CA ARG A 411 22.75 5.82 -15.23
C ARG A 411 23.39 5.55 -16.57
N TYR A 412 24.41 4.73 -16.53
CA TYR A 412 25.09 4.19 -17.71
C TYR A 412 25.12 2.67 -17.61
N ALA A 413 24.77 2.00 -18.70
CA ALA A 413 24.79 0.55 -18.81
C ALA A 413 25.67 0.13 -20.00
N THR A 414 26.64 -0.76 -19.79
CA THR A 414 27.46 -1.29 -20.87
C THR A 414 26.64 -2.26 -21.71
N PRO A 415 27.05 -2.52 -23.01
CA PRO A 415 26.48 -3.61 -23.78
C PRO A 415 26.56 -4.96 -23.05
N THR A 416 25.62 -5.86 -23.35
CA THR A 416 25.51 -7.20 -22.71
C THR A 416 26.07 -8.33 -23.57
N ASP A 417 26.58 -8.05 -24.76
CA ASP A 417 27.15 -9.01 -25.73
C ASP A 417 28.55 -9.49 -25.36
N GLY A 418 29.18 -8.86 -24.37
CA GLY A 418 30.51 -9.18 -23.87
C GLY A 418 30.49 -10.16 -22.69
N ARG A 419 31.68 -10.70 -22.35
CA ARG A 419 31.86 -11.56 -21.18
C ARG A 419 31.52 -10.88 -19.84
N TRP A 420 31.48 -9.57 -19.79
CA TRP A 420 31.10 -8.78 -18.65
C TRP A 420 30.20 -7.63 -19.05
N SER A 421 29.27 -7.30 -18.19
CA SER A 421 28.44 -6.10 -18.32
C SER A 421 28.33 -5.39 -16.99
N ALA A 422 28.07 -4.09 -17.04
CA ALA A 422 27.95 -3.29 -15.84
C ALA A 422 26.85 -2.24 -16.00
N ILE A 423 26.23 -1.88 -14.90
CA ILE A 423 25.41 -0.69 -14.74
C ILE A 423 25.99 0.13 -13.60
N VAL A 424 26.07 1.45 -13.79
CA VAL A 424 26.48 2.39 -12.75
C VAL A 424 25.56 3.59 -12.79
N GLY A 425 25.25 4.17 -11.64
CA GLY A 425 24.37 5.32 -11.58
C GLY A 425 24.59 6.20 -10.36
N ALA A 426 24.04 7.39 -10.46
CA ALA A 426 23.95 8.35 -9.39
C ALA A 426 22.51 8.81 -9.22
N PHE A 427 22.09 8.96 -7.99
CA PHE A 427 20.73 9.32 -7.61
C PHE A 427 20.76 10.48 -6.63
N TYR A 428 19.83 11.40 -6.78
CA TYR A 428 19.56 12.46 -5.82
C TYR A 428 18.05 12.68 -5.72
N SER A 429 17.55 12.79 -4.49
CA SER A 429 16.18 13.23 -4.24
C SER A 429 16.13 14.26 -3.12
N LYS A 430 15.13 15.13 -3.22
CA LYS A 430 14.73 16.03 -2.15
C LYS A 430 13.22 15.90 -1.96
N ARG A 431 12.82 15.38 -0.79
CA ARG A 431 11.41 15.22 -0.40
C ARG A 431 11.10 16.13 0.77
N GLN A 432 9.98 16.83 0.69
CA GLN A 432 9.41 17.60 1.78
C GLN A 432 8.05 17.01 2.12
N VAL A 433 7.78 16.88 3.41
CA VAL A 433 6.51 16.44 3.95
C VAL A 433 6.09 17.44 5.00
N ASP A 434 4.91 18.00 4.84
CA ASP A 434 4.25 18.85 5.82
C ASP A 434 2.95 18.18 6.22
N GLU A 435 2.76 17.84 7.49
CA GLU A 435 1.60 17.12 7.99
C GLU A 435 1.07 17.76 9.27
N VAL A 436 -0.24 17.89 9.33
CA VAL A 436 -0.97 18.39 10.49
C VAL A 436 -2.11 17.46 10.84
N PHE A 437 -2.02 16.87 12.01
CA PHE A 437 -3.08 16.08 12.62
C PHE A 437 -3.81 16.91 13.69
N MET A 438 -5.13 16.85 13.74
CA MET A 438 -5.94 17.53 14.75
C MET A 438 -7.06 16.61 15.23
N SER A 439 -7.17 16.45 16.56
CA SER A 439 -8.35 15.86 17.18
C SER A 439 -9.27 16.95 17.69
N ASN A 440 -10.51 16.95 17.20
CA ASN A 440 -11.49 17.99 17.49
C ASN A 440 -12.64 17.42 18.31
N VAL A 441 -13.06 18.17 19.35
CA VAL A 441 -14.16 17.80 20.24
C VAL A 441 -15.26 18.87 20.16
N GLU A 442 -16.46 18.47 19.77
CA GLU A 442 -17.59 19.39 19.70
C GLU A 442 -17.89 20.03 21.05
N GLY A 443 -17.97 21.37 21.08
CA GLY A 443 -18.28 22.12 22.28
C GLY A 443 -17.15 22.12 23.33
N LEU A 444 -15.93 21.80 22.97
CA LEU A 444 -14.76 21.77 23.87
C LEU A 444 -14.63 22.99 24.77
N THR A 445 -14.92 24.20 24.27
CA THR A 445 -14.82 25.45 25.03
C THR A 445 -15.70 25.52 26.26
N GLY A 446 -16.71 24.68 26.39
CA GLY A 446 -17.60 24.58 27.56
C GLY A 446 -17.17 23.54 28.57
N THR A 447 -16.09 22.82 28.33
CA THR A 447 -15.69 21.64 29.11
C THR A 447 -14.67 21.94 30.21
N GLY A 448 -14.49 21.01 31.13
CA GLY A 448 -13.45 21.03 32.15
C GLY A 448 -12.05 20.92 31.51
N ALA A 449 -11.90 20.10 30.45
CA ALA A 449 -10.67 19.96 29.69
C ALA A 449 -10.17 21.32 29.15
N PHE A 450 -11.03 22.10 28.50
CA PHE A 450 -10.70 23.42 28.00
C PHE A 450 -10.29 24.38 29.12
N ASN A 451 -11.03 24.40 30.23
CA ASN A 451 -10.72 25.23 31.39
C ASN A 451 -9.37 24.83 32.00
N TYR A 452 -9.11 23.52 32.08
CA TYR A 452 -7.87 23.00 32.61
C TYR A 452 -6.68 23.36 31.70
N ILE A 453 -6.82 23.23 30.38
CA ILE A 453 -5.83 23.63 29.39
C ILE A 453 -5.45 25.11 29.57
N ASN A 454 -6.43 25.98 29.67
CA ASN A 454 -6.17 27.42 29.87
C ASN A 454 -5.59 27.75 31.25
N TYR A 455 -6.03 27.06 32.31
CA TYR A 455 -5.50 27.22 33.64
C TYR A 455 -4.01 26.82 33.72
N ALA A 456 -3.67 25.67 33.21
CA ALA A 456 -2.30 25.19 33.19
C ALA A 456 -1.41 26.07 32.29
N GLY A 457 -1.89 26.47 31.09
CA GLY A 457 -1.20 27.42 30.22
C GLY A 457 -0.87 28.77 30.89
N TYR A 458 -1.78 29.28 31.71
CA TYR A 458 -1.54 30.52 32.48
C TYR A 458 -0.33 30.40 33.41
N TYR A 459 -0.14 29.25 34.07
CA TYR A 459 1.00 29.07 35.00
C TYR A 459 2.32 28.86 34.28
N VAL A 460 2.32 28.39 33.05
CA VAL A 460 3.56 28.23 32.27
C VAL A 460 3.80 29.39 31.29
N GLY A 461 2.96 30.42 31.29
CA GLY A 461 3.11 31.60 30.46
C GLY A 461 2.69 31.44 29.01
N ILE A 462 1.90 30.42 28.70
CA ILE A 462 1.33 30.19 27.36
C ILE A 462 0.08 31.06 27.19
N PRO A 463 -0.14 31.72 26.05
CA PRO A 463 -1.38 32.42 25.76
C PRO A 463 -2.61 31.54 25.95
N MET A 464 -3.69 32.10 26.46
CA MET A 464 -4.95 31.37 26.54
C MET A 464 -5.40 30.91 25.17
N LYS A 465 -5.80 29.64 25.07
CA LYS A 465 -6.36 29.07 23.83
C LYS A 465 -7.63 29.86 23.46
N SER A 466 -7.70 30.27 22.21
CA SER A 466 -8.92 30.83 21.65
C SER A 466 -10.03 29.76 21.63
N ALA A 467 -11.27 30.18 21.63
CA ALA A 467 -12.40 29.25 21.54
C ALA A 467 -12.30 28.43 20.23
N SER A 468 -12.01 27.17 20.34
CA SER A 468 -11.94 26.22 19.22
C SER A 468 -12.32 24.84 19.70
N ASN A 469 -12.65 23.93 18.79
CA ASN A 469 -12.94 22.53 19.10
C ASN A 469 -11.67 21.67 19.12
N ASN A 470 -10.53 22.19 18.69
CA ASN A 470 -9.28 21.45 18.66
C ASN A 470 -8.79 21.12 20.07
N TRP A 471 -8.66 19.82 20.37
CA TRP A 471 -8.17 19.33 21.65
C TRP A 471 -6.70 18.89 21.57
N TRP A 472 -6.31 18.24 20.46
CA TRP A 472 -4.98 17.70 20.24
C TRP A 472 -4.46 18.11 18.87
N THR A 473 -3.16 18.38 18.75
CA THR A 473 -2.52 18.67 17.48
C THR A 473 -1.21 17.90 17.39
N GLY A 474 -0.99 17.23 16.27
CA GLY A 474 0.28 16.69 15.83
C GLY A 474 0.78 17.48 14.63
N VAL A 475 2.08 17.72 14.54
CA VAL A 475 2.74 18.31 13.38
C VAL A 475 3.97 17.49 13.07
N TYR A 476 4.13 17.16 11.81
CA TYR A 476 5.32 16.54 11.27
C TYR A 476 5.76 17.28 10.01
N ASP A 477 6.89 17.96 10.07
CA ASP A 477 7.53 18.57 8.91
C ASP A 477 8.87 17.90 8.69
N SER A 478 9.22 17.55 7.46
CA SER A 478 10.46 16.85 7.11
C SER A 478 11.03 17.37 5.80
N ASP A 479 12.32 17.73 5.81
CA ASP A 479 13.14 18.02 4.62
C ASP A 479 14.19 16.91 4.47
N LEU A 480 13.87 15.91 3.67
CA LEU A 480 14.67 14.72 3.45
C LEU A 480 15.47 14.83 2.16
N LYS A 481 16.79 14.75 2.25
CA LYS A 481 17.71 14.72 1.10
C LYS A 481 18.39 13.37 1.05
N GLN A 482 18.39 12.75 -0.09
CA GLN A 482 19.09 11.49 -0.33
C GLN A 482 20.02 11.62 -1.54
N SER A 483 21.26 11.20 -1.36
CA SER A 483 22.25 11.06 -2.44
C SER A 483 22.77 9.65 -2.47
N ALA A 484 22.96 9.08 -3.66
CA ALA A 484 23.54 7.75 -3.77
C ALA A 484 24.34 7.54 -5.04
N PHE A 485 25.32 6.63 -4.94
CA PHE A 485 26.00 6.01 -6.07
C PHE A 485 25.74 4.51 -6.02
N PHE A 486 25.30 3.94 -7.10
CA PHE A 486 24.99 2.53 -7.20
C PHE A 486 25.58 1.89 -8.44
N GLY A 487 25.71 0.58 -8.42
CA GLY A 487 26.12 -0.15 -9.61
C GLY A 487 26.16 -1.64 -9.38
N GLU A 488 26.12 -2.35 -10.49
CA GLU A 488 26.23 -3.81 -10.58
C GLU A 488 27.18 -4.18 -11.69
N VAL A 489 27.92 -5.25 -11.51
CA VAL A 489 28.79 -5.87 -12.51
C VAL A 489 28.39 -7.33 -12.65
N SER A 490 28.12 -7.78 -13.85
CA SER A 490 27.86 -9.17 -14.19
C SER A 490 29.05 -9.73 -14.98
N VAL A 491 29.46 -10.95 -14.68
CA VAL A 491 30.54 -11.66 -15.36
C VAL A 491 30.08 -13.07 -15.73
N ASP A 492 30.09 -13.38 -17.01
CA ASP A 492 29.87 -14.73 -17.51
C ASP A 492 31.16 -15.55 -17.33
N VAL A 493 31.19 -16.32 -16.25
CA VAL A 493 32.33 -17.19 -15.94
C VAL A 493 32.44 -18.29 -16.99
N THR A 494 31.30 -18.83 -17.41
CA THR A 494 31.13 -19.73 -18.54
C THR A 494 29.92 -19.26 -19.36
N GLU A 495 29.64 -19.90 -20.49
CA GLU A 495 28.47 -19.60 -21.33
C GLU A 495 27.14 -19.78 -20.58
N ASN A 496 27.13 -20.55 -19.50
CA ASN A 496 25.94 -20.89 -18.71
C ASN A 496 25.96 -20.36 -17.28
N PHE A 497 27.11 -19.93 -16.76
CA PHE A 497 27.26 -19.52 -15.37
C PHE A 497 27.66 -18.06 -15.27
N THR A 498 26.81 -17.26 -14.66
CA THR A 498 27.01 -15.82 -14.45
C THR A 498 27.10 -15.52 -12.95
N ILE A 499 28.00 -14.64 -12.59
CA ILE A 499 28.11 -14.01 -11.27
C ILE A 499 27.82 -12.53 -11.43
N LYS A 500 26.88 -12.02 -10.62
CA LYS A 500 26.57 -10.60 -10.53
C LYS A 500 26.89 -10.13 -9.12
N ALA A 501 27.54 -8.99 -9.00
CA ALA A 501 27.76 -8.33 -7.70
C ALA A 501 27.51 -6.83 -7.86
N GLY A 502 26.89 -6.26 -6.88
CA GLY A 502 26.55 -4.84 -6.87
C GLY A 502 26.33 -4.27 -5.49
N GLY A 503 26.02 -3.00 -5.44
CA GLY A 503 25.68 -2.31 -4.22
C GLY A 503 25.44 -0.83 -4.43
N ARG A 504 25.01 -0.19 -3.34
CA ARG A 504 24.69 1.23 -3.27
C ARG A 504 25.36 1.86 -2.07
N PHE A 505 26.11 2.91 -2.31
CA PHE A 505 26.56 3.86 -1.28
C PHE A 505 25.54 4.97 -1.20
N TYR A 506 25.03 5.25 -0.01
CA TYR A 506 24.03 6.30 0.20
C TYR A 506 24.42 7.25 1.32
N SER A 507 23.87 8.45 1.24
CA SER A 507 23.86 9.47 2.29
C SER A 507 22.48 10.08 2.35
N ILE A 508 21.89 10.07 3.54
CA ILE A 508 20.56 10.60 3.84
C ILE A 508 20.71 11.66 4.91
N GLU A 509 20.17 12.84 4.67
CA GLU A 509 20.05 13.95 5.61
C GLU A 509 18.56 14.23 5.79
N ASN A 510 18.07 14.28 7.02
CA ASN A 510 16.69 14.63 7.32
C ASN A 510 16.63 15.67 8.43
N ASP A 511 16.13 16.85 8.09
CA ASP A 511 15.79 17.89 9.06
C ASP A 511 14.28 17.78 9.33
N TYR A 512 13.86 17.73 10.59
CA TYR A 512 12.46 17.51 10.92
C TYR A 512 11.97 18.31 12.12
N ILE A 513 10.66 18.53 12.14
CA ILE A 513 9.89 18.99 13.29
C ILE A 513 8.89 17.87 13.59
N VAL A 514 8.91 17.35 14.81
CA VAL A 514 7.91 16.37 15.28
C VAL A 514 7.31 16.90 16.56
N MET A 515 6.03 17.20 16.52
CA MET A 515 5.32 17.75 17.64
C MET A 515 4.00 17.03 17.81
N ASN A 516 3.66 16.68 19.04
CA ASN A 516 2.42 16.00 19.33
C ASN A 516 1.92 16.36 20.72
N GLY A 517 0.69 16.82 20.86
CA GLY A 517 0.11 17.11 22.17
C GLY A 517 -1.02 18.13 22.20
N THR A 518 -1.57 18.30 23.39
CA THR A 518 -2.40 19.46 23.71
C THR A 518 -1.51 20.69 23.88
N LEU A 519 -2.08 21.90 23.83
CA LEU A 519 -1.32 23.14 24.01
C LEU A 519 -0.48 23.24 25.30
N ILE A 520 -0.74 22.38 26.29
CA ILE A 520 -0.03 22.33 27.58
C ILE A 520 1.07 21.27 27.58
N GLY A 521 0.94 20.24 26.78
CA GLY A 521 1.84 19.10 26.78
C GLY A 521 3.20 19.38 26.15
N MET A 522 3.51 20.62 25.84
CA MET A 522 4.76 20.96 25.15
C MET A 522 5.88 21.26 26.14
N ASN A 523 6.99 20.58 25.92
CA ASN A 523 8.21 20.63 26.74
C ASN A 523 8.61 22.02 27.23
N GLY A 524 8.93 22.14 28.48
CA GLY A 524 9.39 23.23 29.33
C GLY A 524 10.25 24.39 28.82
N GLY A 525 10.06 24.80 27.57
CA GLY A 525 10.60 26.01 27.00
C GLY A 525 9.51 27.02 26.67
N ILE A 526 9.85 28.32 26.51
CA ILE A 526 8.90 29.29 25.98
C ILE A 526 8.58 28.93 24.55
N PRO A 527 7.34 28.51 24.23
CA PRO A 527 7.02 27.98 22.91
C PRO A 527 6.97 29.09 21.86
N ASN A 528 7.41 28.75 20.64
CA ASN A 528 7.05 29.51 19.47
C ASN A 528 5.61 29.07 19.07
N CYS A 529 4.66 29.97 19.27
CA CYS A 529 3.26 29.65 18.99
C CYS A 529 2.83 30.18 17.62
N ALA A 530 2.38 29.29 16.75
CA ALA A 530 1.46 29.64 15.67
C ALA A 530 0.02 29.72 16.22
N ILE A 531 -0.94 30.11 15.39
CA ILE A 531 -2.31 30.48 15.84
C ILE A 531 -2.99 29.35 16.65
N ASP A 532 -2.69 28.09 16.37
CA ASP A 532 -3.38 26.92 16.94
C ASP A 532 -2.46 25.91 17.64
N TYR A 533 -1.11 26.07 17.56
CA TYR A 533 -0.15 25.17 18.19
C TYR A 533 1.14 25.88 18.59
N CYS A 534 1.86 25.29 19.53
CA CYS A 534 3.13 25.81 20.03
C CYS A 534 4.18 24.70 20.00
N TYR A 535 5.40 24.99 19.58
CA TYR A 535 6.51 24.04 19.60
C TYR A 535 7.67 24.53 20.49
N ALA A 536 8.39 23.58 21.08
CA ALA A 536 9.59 23.85 21.87
C ALA A 536 10.85 23.60 21.01
N PRO A 537 12.02 24.19 21.40
CA PRO A 537 13.27 23.92 20.68
C PRO A 537 13.69 22.43 20.63
N GLY A 538 13.16 21.57 21.48
CA GLY A 538 13.41 20.13 21.48
C GLY A 538 12.59 19.35 20.45
N ASP A 539 11.62 20.00 19.80
CA ASP A 539 10.81 19.41 18.74
C ASP A 539 11.51 19.48 17.37
N LEU A 540 12.65 20.18 17.31
CA LEU A 540 13.50 20.27 16.13
C LEU A 540 14.57 19.20 16.21
N GLY A 541 14.74 18.43 15.15
CA GLY A 541 15.76 17.40 15.06
C GLY A 541 16.39 17.30 13.70
N SER A 542 17.50 16.61 13.63
CA SER A 542 18.13 16.22 12.39
C SER A 542 18.72 14.81 12.53
N SER A 543 18.70 14.04 11.47
CA SER A 543 19.37 12.75 11.38
C SER A 543 20.19 12.67 10.11
N ASP A 544 21.44 12.17 10.26
CA ASP A 544 22.35 11.93 9.15
C ASP A 544 22.68 10.44 9.15
N GLU A 545 22.51 9.80 8.01
CA GLU A 545 22.80 8.38 7.84
C GLU A 545 23.60 8.13 6.57
N ASN A 546 24.61 7.29 6.65
CA ASN A 546 25.43 6.88 5.52
C ASN A 546 25.64 5.38 5.59
N GLY A 547 25.54 4.71 4.47
CA GLY A 547 25.69 3.25 4.45
C GLY A 547 26.07 2.68 3.09
N PHE A 548 26.21 1.36 3.11
CA PHE A 548 26.45 0.56 1.91
C PHE A 548 25.53 -0.67 1.91
N VAL A 549 24.80 -0.88 0.85
CA VAL A 549 23.86 -1.98 0.66
C VAL A 549 24.39 -2.91 -0.43
N PRO A 550 24.90 -4.11 -0.09
CA PRO A 550 25.44 -5.06 -1.05
C PRO A 550 24.38 -5.97 -1.68
N MET A 551 24.72 -6.53 -2.84
CA MET A 551 24.01 -7.62 -3.47
C MET A 551 24.99 -8.53 -4.21
N VAL A 552 24.77 -9.86 -4.13
CA VAL A 552 25.50 -10.86 -4.91
C VAL A 552 24.50 -11.90 -5.43
N ASN A 553 24.60 -12.20 -6.72
CA ASN A 553 23.76 -13.21 -7.35
C ASN A 553 24.62 -14.18 -8.18
N PHE A 554 24.27 -15.44 -8.09
CA PHE A 554 24.82 -16.53 -8.90
C PHE A 554 23.71 -17.12 -9.73
N SER A 555 23.89 -17.26 -11.02
CA SER A 555 22.88 -17.86 -11.88
C SER A 555 23.50 -18.87 -12.84
N TYR A 556 22.76 -19.93 -13.08
CA TYR A 556 23.12 -20.96 -14.03
C TYR A 556 21.95 -21.22 -14.98
N ARG A 557 22.27 -21.17 -16.29
CA ARG A 557 21.28 -21.30 -17.37
C ARG A 557 21.45 -22.63 -18.11
N TRP A 558 20.36 -23.34 -18.27
CA TRP A 558 20.19 -24.42 -19.22
C TRP A 558 19.32 -23.93 -20.38
N GLU A 559 19.11 -24.79 -21.37
CA GLU A 559 18.29 -24.45 -22.54
C GLU A 559 16.87 -23.98 -22.16
N ASN A 560 16.25 -24.61 -21.17
CA ASN A 560 14.87 -24.37 -20.73
C ASN A 560 14.73 -24.03 -19.24
N ALA A 561 15.80 -23.67 -18.57
CA ALA A 561 15.77 -23.37 -17.14
C ALA A 561 16.85 -22.40 -16.70
N LEU A 562 16.51 -21.48 -15.83
CA LEU A 562 17.42 -20.62 -15.07
C LEU A 562 17.29 -20.95 -13.60
N VAL A 563 18.40 -21.28 -12.93
CA VAL A 563 18.47 -21.42 -11.46
C VAL A 563 19.39 -20.33 -10.94
N TYR A 564 19.00 -19.73 -9.83
CA TYR A 564 19.78 -18.65 -9.24
C TYR A 564 19.82 -18.73 -7.72
N ALA A 565 20.83 -18.09 -7.12
CA ALA A 565 20.94 -17.85 -5.70
C ALA A 565 21.36 -16.41 -5.46
N THR A 566 20.67 -15.72 -4.57
CA THR A 566 20.88 -14.29 -4.29
C THR A 566 21.14 -14.08 -2.81
N TYR A 567 22.14 -13.27 -2.51
CA TYR A 567 22.31 -12.56 -1.24
C TYR A 567 22.03 -11.09 -1.52
N SER A 568 21.12 -10.49 -0.77
CA SER A 568 20.81 -9.05 -0.89
C SER A 568 20.46 -8.46 0.45
N GLU A 569 20.79 -7.19 0.63
CA GLU A 569 20.41 -6.40 1.80
C GLU A 569 19.46 -5.27 1.38
N GLY A 570 18.60 -4.88 2.30
CA GLY A 570 17.74 -3.73 2.22
C GLY A 570 17.69 -3.03 3.55
N PHE A 571 17.41 -1.75 3.56
CA PHE A 571 17.35 -0.96 4.78
C PHE A 571 16.16 -0.01 4.76
N ARG A 572 15.76 0.39 5.93
CA ARG A 572 14.85 1.49 6.18
C ARG A 572 15.55 2.45 7.13
N ARG A 573 15.53 3.74 6.78
CA ARG A 573 16.22 4.76 7.57
C ARG A 573 15.66 4.86 8.98
N GLY A 574 16.50 5.28 9.91
CA GLY A 574 16.10 5.72 11.24
C GLY A 574 15.36 7.06 11.21
N GLY A 575 14.87 7.47 12.35
CA GLY A 575 14.10 8.70 12.52
C GLY A 575 14.06 9.19 13.97
N ALA A 576 13.09 10.05 14.24
CA ALA A 576 12.89 10.60 15.56
C ALA A 576 11.47 10.38 16.06
N ASN A 577 11.39 10.14 17.34
CA ASN A 577 10.14 10.19 18.08
C ASN A 577 9.83 11.65 18.45
N SER A 578 8.53 11.96 18.59
CA SER A 578 8.13 13.28 19.07
C SER A 578 8.75 13.54 20.45
N ALA A 579 9.31 14.75 20.60
CA ALA A 579 9.79 15.16 21.90
C ALA A 579 8.61 15.16 22.89
N ARG A 580 8.82 14.54 24.03
CA ARG A 580 7.79 14.32 25.03
C ARG A 580 7.27 15.62 25.63
N PRO A 581 5.97 15.79 25.80
CA PRO A 581 5.45 16.81 26.68
C PRO A 581 5.92 16.53 28.11
N GLN A 582 6.74 17.40 28.69
CA GLN A 582 6.99 17.35 30.13
C GLN A 582 5.67 17.57 30.86
N SER A 583 5.27 16.61 31.68
CA SER A 583 4.17 16.80 32.60
C SER A 583 4.45 18.03 33.45
N VAL A 584 3.59 19.02 33.36
CA VAL A 584 3.69 20.25 34.19
C VAL A 584 3.54 19.92 35.68
N PHE A 585 3.08 18.71 36.04
CA PHE A 585 2.67 18.30 37.36
C PHE A 585 3.24 16.97 37.88
N GLY A 586 4.15 16.33 37.14
CA GLY A 586 4.75 15.07 37.57
C GLY A 586 6.22 14.96 37.12
N PRO A 587 6.97 14.02 37.69
CA PRO A 587 8.24 13.63 37.11
C PRO A 587 7.99 13.17 35.68
N PRO A 588 8.93 13.42 34.78
CA PRO A 588 8.88 12.85 33.44
C PRO A 588 8.58 11.36 33.56
N SER A 589 7.75 10.79 32.68
CA SER A 589 7.53 9.36 32.71
C SER A 589 8.75 8.62 32.15
N ASP A 590 9.04 7.45 32.70
CA ASP A 590 10.35 6.81 32.58
C ASP A 590 10.59 6.12 31.23
N LEU A 591 9.61 6.13 30.30
CA LEU A 591 9.74 5.40 29.05
C LEU A 591 10.72 6.01 28.09
N PHE A 592 10.65 7.32 27.96
CA PHE A 592 11.54 8.12 27.13
C PHE A 592 12.48 8.99 28.01
N ASP A 593 12.47 8.75 29.32
CA ASP A 593 13.43 9.32 30.26
C ASP A 593 14.77 8.59 30.19
N ASP A 594 15.34 8.58 29.00
CA ASP A 594 16.76 8.34 28.91
C ASP A 594 17.49 9.65 29.22
N PRO A 595 18.22 9.74 30.37
CA PRO A 595 19.06 10.90 30.68
C PRO A 595 20.13 11.16 29.62
N ALA A 596 20.37 10.20 28.72
CA ALA A 596 21.30 10.30 27.60
C ALA A 596 20.64 10.81 26.30
N GLY A 597 19.28 10.95 26.25
CA GLY A 597 18.54 11.42 25.07
C GLY A 597 18.50 10.44 23.90
N THR A 598 18.74 9.14 24.18
CA THR A 598 18.84 8.10 23.13
C THR A 598 17.46 7.62 22.64
N MET A 599 16.38 7.83 23.39
CA MET A 599 15.02 7.44 22.98
C MET A 599 14.25 8.49 22.18
N ASN A 600 14.83 9.66 21.94
CA ASN A 600 14.26 10.65 21.05
C ASN A 600 14.47 10.29 19.57
N SER A 601 15.26 9.27 19.29
CA SER A 601 15.50 8.76 17.95
C SER A 601 15.46 7.23 17.95
N TYR A 602 15.14 6.66 16.82
CA TYR A 602 15.23 5.22 16.57
C TYR A 602 16.20 4.97 15.41
N GLU A 603 16.88 3.84 15.48
CA GLU A 603 17.91 3.47 14.52
C GLU A 603 17.29 2.90 13.24
N SER A 604 18.07 2.91 12.16
CA SER A 604 17.73 2.19 10.93
C SER A 604 17.63 0.69 11.19
N ASP A 605 16.79 0.02 10.44
CA ASP A 605 16.65 -1.42 10.42
C ASP A 605 17.09 -2.01 9.08
N THR A 606 17.52 -3.25 9.10
CA THR A 606 18.10 -3.92 7.93
C THR A 606 17.47 -5.30 7.73
N VAL A 607 17.20 -5.65 6.48
CA VAL A 607 16.80 -7.01 6.09
C VAL A 607 17.91 -7.64 5.27
N ILE A 608 18.35 -8.80 5.70
CA ILE A 608 19.31 -9.66 5.00
C ILE A 608 18.55 -10.82 4.38
N ASN A 609 18.66 -11.00 3.08
CA ASN A 609 17.94 -12.02 2.33
C ASN A 609 18.89 -13.05 1.70
N HIS A 610 18.56 -14.31 1.89
CA HIS A 610 19.12 -15.45 1.17
C HIS A 610 18.02 -16.12 0.36
N GLU A 611 18.16 -16.09 -0.94
CA GLU A 611 17.13 -16.61 -1.85
C GLU A 611 17.72 -17.63 -2.82
N ILE A 612 16.97 -18.68 -3.12
CA ILE A 612 17.23 -19.59 -4.22
C ILE A 612 15.96 -19.73 -5.05
N GLY A 613 16.11 -19.66 -6.36
CA GLY A 613 14.96 -19.78 -7.24
C GLY A 613 15.27 -20.49 -8.55
N ALA A 614 14.20 -20.88 -9.22
CA ALA A 614 14.25 -21.50 -10.53
C ALA A 614 13.12 -20.96 -11.43
N LYS A 615 13.45 -20.67 -12.67
CA LYS A 615 12.51 -20.30 -13.73
C LYS A 615 12.66 -21.29 -14.87
N THR A 616 11.54 -21.86 -15.31
CA THR A 616 11.59 -22.97 -16.28
C THR A 616 10.51 -22.81 -17.36
N GLU A 617 10.83 -23.24 -18.58
CA GLU A 617 9.94 -23.27 -19.75
C GLU A 617 9.90 -24.67 -20.35
N TRP A 618 8.70 -25.19 -20.59
CA TRP A 618 8.44 -26.55 -21.04
C TRP A 618 7.38 -26.57 -22.12
N LEU A 619 7.29 -27.71 -22.86
CA LEU A 619 6.23 -27.98 -23.83
C LEU A 619 6.22 -26.97 -24.98
N ASP A 620 7.40 -26.60 -25.49
CA ASP A 620 7.57 -25.58 -26.55
C ASP A 620 6.95 -24.24 -26.15
N ASP A 621 7.35 -23.72 -24.98
CA ASP A 621 6.95 -22.44 -24.35
C ASP A 621 5.45 -22.37 -23.98
N ARG A 622 4.77 -23.51 -23.84
CA ARG A 622 3.37 -23.58 -23.41
C ARG A 622 3.19 -23.71 -21.89
N LEU A 623 4.25 -24.02 -21.16
CA LEU A 623 4.23 -24.14 -19.70
C LEU A 623 5.44 -23.42 -19.12
N ARG A 624 5.20 -22.42 -18.31
CA ARG A 624 6.20 -21.74 -17.45
C ARG A 624 5.92 -22.10 -16.02
N PHE A 625 6.98 -22.41 -15.28
CA PHE A 625 6.94 -22.67 -13.85
C PHE A 625 8.11 -21.98 -13.20
N ASN A 626 7.81 -21.02 -12.31
CA ASN A 626 8.77 -20.29 -11.52
C ASN A 626 8.54 -20.57 -10.03
N ILE A 627 9.63 -20.76 -9.30
CA ILE A 627 9.61 -20.97 -7.85
C ILE A 627 10.80 -20.27 -7.21
N SER A 628 10.58 -19.66 -6.06
CA SER A 628 11.63 -19.15 -5.18
C SER A 628 11.37 -19.58 -3.73
N TYR A 629 12.43 -19.87 -3.02
CA TYR A 629 12.47 -19.99 -1.57
C TYR A 629 13.40 -18.91 -1.04
N TYR A 630 12.97 -18.22 -0.01
CA TYR A 630 13.75 -17.17 0.63
C TYR A 630 13.75 -17.35 2.15
N GLN A 631 14.85 -16.87 2.74
CA GLN A 631 15.02 -16.70 4.17
C GLN A 631 15.54 -15.29 4.41
N MET A 632 14.78 -14.50 5.14
CA MET A 632 15.14 -13.14 5.49
C MET A 632 15.31 -13.02 6.99
N THR A 633 16.41 -12.39 7.41
CA THR A 633 16.63 -11.97 8.80
C THR A 633 16.46 -10.46 8.87
N TRP A 634 15.52 -10.01 9.69
CA TRP A 634 15.23 -8.59 9.89
C TRP A 634 15.80 -8.14 11.22
N GLU A 635 16.83 -7.33 11.15
CA GLU A 635 17.57 -6.82 12.30
C GLU A 635 17.12 -5.43 12.70
N ASN A 636 17.06 -5.17 14.00
CA ASN A 636 16.80 -3.86 14.58
C ASN A 636 15.43 -3.25 14.20
N ILE A 637 14.39 -4.08 14.14
CA ILE A 637 13.07 -3.79 13.58
C ILE A 637 12.44 -2.56 14.23
N GLN A 638 12.02 -1.59 13.43
CA GLN A 638 11.25 -0.44 13.91
C GLN A 638 9.81 -0.84 14.14
N VAL A 639 9.36 -0.79 15.37
CA VAL A 639 7.99 -1.15 15.78
C VAL A 639 7.40 -0.01 16.59
N GLN A 640 6.17 0.37 16.28
CA GLN A 640 5.44 1.34 17.09
C GLN A 640 5.01 0.69 18.41
N ALA A 641 5.31 1.33 19.53
CA ALA A 641 4.92 0.93 20.86
C ALA A 641 4.29 2.09 21.63
N GLU A 642 3.42 1.74 22.56
CA GLU A 642 2.74 2.67 23.45
C GLU A 642 3.23 2.50 24.88
N ASP A 643 3.49 3.61 25.61
CA ASP A 643 3.94 3.55 27.00
C ASP A 643 2.80 3.12 27.93
N PRO A 644 2.87 1.94 28.56
CA PRO A 644 1.83 1.46 29.46
C PRO A 644 1.76 2.22 30.77
N GLN A 645 2.76 3.02 31.11
CA GLN A 645 2.78 3.81 32.35
C GLN A 645 2.31 5.24 32.12
N ASP A 646 2.28 5.67 30.88
CA ASP A 646 1.86 7.01 30.52
C ASP A 646 0.33 7.02 30.32
N ASN A 647 -0.37 7.66 31.22
CA ASN A 647 -1.80 7.92 31.06
C ASN A 647 -2.11 8.93 29.93
N ILE A 648 -1.14 9.26 29.10
CA ILE A 648 -1.20 10.30 28.05
C ILE A 648 -0.83 9.71 26.69
N PHE A 649 -1.00 8.43 26.42
CA PHE A 649 -0.83 7.79 25.10
C PHE A 649 0.37 8.32 24.30
N THR A 650 1.58 8.11 24.80
CA THR A 650 2.77 8.42 24.05
C THR A 650 3.07 7.26 23.11
N LEU A 651 2.79 7.45 21.83
CA LEU A 651 3.22 6.56 20.76
C LEU A 651 4.65 6.91 20.35
N GLY A 652 5.49 5.90 20.23
CA GLY A 652 6.84 6.04 19.72
C GLY A 652 7.29 4.81 18.95
N ILE A 653 8.33 4.97 18.15
CA ILE A 653 8.99 3.84 17.50
C ILE A 653 10.13 3.38 18.38
N VAL A 654 10.22 2.08 18.57
CA VAL A 654 11.30 1.39 19.26
C VAL A 654 11.92 0.34 18.35
N ASN A 655 13.20 0.04 18.54
CA ASN A 655 13.86 -0.99 17.76
C ASN A 655 13.76 -2.34 18.49
N PHE A 656 13.21 -3.36 17.80
CA PHE A 656 13.21 -4.76 18.25
C PHE A 656 14.45 -5.46 17.70
N PRO A 657 15.01 -6.46 18.41
CA PRO A 657 16.30 -6.98 18.03
C PRO A 657 16.28 -7.71 16.70
N GLU A 658 15.41 -8.69 16.50
CA GLU A 658 15.48 -9.54 15.31
C GLU A 658 14.20 -10.35 15.07
N ALA A 659 13.83 -10.53 13.79
CA ALA A 659 12.84 -11.50 13.33
C ALA A 659 13.37 -12.29 12.14
N ASP A 660 12.92 -13.54 12.00
CA ASP A 660 13.15 -14.37 10.83
C ASP A 660 11.88 -14.52 10.02
N ILE A 661 12.01 -14.48 8.69
CA ILE A 661 10.90 -14.63 7.75
C ILE A 661 11.31 -15.65 6.69
N ASP A 662 10.64 -16.79 6.67
CA ASP A 662 10.82 -17.83 5.67
C ASP A 662 9.64 -17.87 4.71
N GLY A 663 9.89 -18.12 3.41
CA GLY A 663 8.78 -18.22 2.49
C GLY A 663 9.07 -18.89 1.17
N VAL A 664 7.98 -19.24 0.49
CA VAL A 664 7.99 -19.83 -0.85
C VAL A 664 7.01 -19.08 -1.73
N GLU A 665 7.48 -18.69 -2.91
CA GLU A 665 6.65 -18.10 -3.96
C GLU A 665 6.68 -19.01 -5.18
N MET A 666 5.50 -19.29 -5.76
CA MET A 666 5.35 -20.09 -6.98
C MET A 666 4.44 -19.37 -7.97
N TRP A 667 4.79 -19.47 -9.23
CA TRP A 667 3.99 -18.97 -10.34
C TRP A 667 3.98 -19.98 -11.47
N VAL A 668 2.81 -20.28 -12.02
CA VAL A 668 2.58 -21.20 -13.13
C VAL A 668 1.75 -20.50 -14.19
N SER A 669 2.17 -20.56 -15.43
CA SER A 669 1.36 -20.19 -16.58
C SER A 669 1.38 -21.34 -17.60
N TRP A 670 0.20 -21.80 -18.02
CA TRP A 670 0.06 -22.99 -18.85
C TRP A 670 -1.01 -22.82 -19.91
N LEU A 671 -0.65 -23.08 -21.16
CA LEU A 671 -1.55 -23.23 -22.30
C LEU A 671 -1.66 -24.72 -22.68
N PRO A 672 -2.63 -25.47 -22.11
CA PRO A 672 -2.84 -26.86 -22.48
C PRO A 672 -3.05 -27.07 -23.99
N ASN A 673 -3.73 -26.12 -24.60
CA ASN A 673 -3.95 -25.98 -26.04
C ASN A 673 -4.38 -24.53 -26.34
N ALA A 674 -4.65 -24.19 -27.58
CA ALA A 674 -5.04 -22.84 -28.00
C ALA A 674 -6.32 -22.28 -27.34
N ASN A 675 -7.13 -23.13 -26.74
CA ASN A 675 -8.39 -22.70 -26.12
C ASN A 675 -8.34 -22.52 -24.60
N TRP A 676 -7.28 -22.96 -23.94
CA TRP A 676 -7.16 -22.89 -22.49
C TRP A 676 -5.94 -22.09 -22.06
N SER A 677 -6.16 -21.13 -21.18
CA SER A 677 -5.12 -20.44 -20.44
C SER A 677 -5.35 -20.66 -18.94
N ILE A 678 -4.32 -21.11 -18.24
CA ILE A 678 -4.34 -21.37 -16.81
C ILE A 678 -3.16 -20.66 -16.18
N GLU A 679 -3.45 -19.85 -15.19
CA GLU A 679 -2.43 -19.16 -14.39
C GLU A 679 -2.69 -19.40 -12.91
N ALA A 680 -1.65 -19.73 -12.16
CA ALA A 680 -1.77 -19.96 -10.73
C ALA A 680 -0.57 -19.35 -9.99
N THR A 681 -0.83 -18.71 -8.87
CA THR A 681 0.19 -18.23 -7.94
C THR A 681 -0.05 -18.78 -6.54
N VAL A 682 1.03 -19.02 -5.83
CA VAL A 682 1.00 -19.43 -4.41
C VAL A 682 2.14 -18.70 -3.69
N GLY A 683 1.81 -18.01 -2.62
CA GLY A 683 2.76 -17.43 -1.67
C GLY A 683 2.52 -18.03 -0.29
N ARG A 684 3.58 -18.45 0.39
CA ARG A 684 3.58 -18.78 1.80
C ARG A 684 4.64 -17.96 2.51
N ASN A 685 4.25 -17.32 3.60
CA ASN A 685 5.14 -16.58 4.48
C ASN A 685 5.01 -17.13 5.90
N ASP A 686 6.11 -17.18 6.62
CA ASP A 686 6.18 -17.57 8.03
C ASP A 686 7.17 -16.61 8.69
N GLY A 687 6.67 -15.65 9.45
CA GLY A 687 7.47 -14.59 10.04
C GLY A 687 7.26 -14.50 11.54
N GLU A 688 8.35 -14.62 12.31
CA GLU A 688 8.31 -14.57 13.76
C GLU A 688 9.53 -13.87 14.37
N LEU A 689 9.40 -13.35 15.57
CA LEU A 689 10.52 -12.82 16.33
C LEU A 689 11.49 -13.97 16.70
N SER A 690 12.75 -13.85 16.29
CA SER A 690 13.81 -14.80 16.61
C SER A 690 14.52 -14.48 17.93
N GLN A 691 14.38 -13.24 18.42
CA GLN A 691 14.91 -12.82 19.72
C GLN A 691 13.81 -12.21 20.58
N ALA A 692 13.81 -12.54 21.89
CA ALA A 692 12.87 -11.97 22.84
C ALA A 692 13.22 -10.51 23.13
N GLN A 693 12.18 -9.68 23.26
CA GLN A 693 12.30 -8.30 23.73
C GLN A 693 11.49 -8.13 25.02
N THR A 694 11.96 -7.28 25.92
CA THR A 694 11.14 -6.81 27.03
C THR A 694 11.04 -5.30 26.91
N LEU A 695 9.86 -4.85 26.51
CA LEU A 695 9.54 -3.43 26.51
C LEU A 695 9.47 -2.94 27.94
N PHE A 696 10.03 -1.76 28.19
CA PHE A 696 9.96 -1.10 29.51
C PHE A 696 10.55 -1.95 30.65
N ALA A 697 11.68 -2.65 30.36
CA ALA A 697 12.27 -3.66 31.24
C ALA A 697 12.55 -3.17 32.70
N ASP A 698 12.85 -1.89 32.86
CA ASP A 698 13.17 -1.27 34.15
C ASP A 698 11.97 -0.65 34.87
N THR A 699 10.75 -0.91 34.38
CA THR A 699 9.51 -0.31 34.90
C THR A 699 8.56 -1.36 35.46
N PRO A 700 7.61 -0.99 36.35
CA PRO A 700 6.56 -1.90 36.81
C PRO A 700 5.61 -2.40 35.73
N GLY A 701 5.62 -1.78 34.55
CA GLY A 701 4.83 -2.13 33.36
C GLY A 701 5.60 -2.92 32.31
N ALA A 702 6.74 -3.54 32.66
CA ALA A 702 7.53 -4.34 31.72
C ALA A 702 6.70 -5.39 30.97
N ILE A 703 6.74 -5.33 29.64
CA ILE A 703 5.99 -6.23 28.75
C ILE A 703 6.97 -7.15 28.04
N PRO A 704 6.97 -8.46 28.35
CA PRO A 704 7.79 -9.42 27.63
C PRO A 704 7.13 -9.78 26.29
N VAL A 705 7.87 -9.63 25.21
CA VAL A 705 7.53 -10.12 23.88
C VAL A 705 8.44 -11.35 23.60
N PRO A 706 7.89 -12.56 23.61
CA PRO A 706 8.69 -13.77 23.52
C PRO A 706 9.18 -14.06 22.09
N VAL A 707 10.18 -14.92 21.98
CA VAL A 707 10.56 -15.59 20.72
C VAL A 707 9.37 -16.39 20.19
N GLY A 708 9.19 -16.41 18.86
CA GLY A 708 8.06 -17.08 18.21
C GLY A 708 6.79 -16.23 18.18
N THR A 709 6.87 -14.92 18.51
CA THR A 709 5.75 -14.01 18.30
C THR A 709 5.62 -13.71 16.81
N GLU A 710 4.45 -14.02 16.25
CA GLU A 710 4.13 -13.87 14.82
C GLU A 710 4.14 -12.40 14.40
N LEU A 711 4.71 -12.12 13.23
CA LEU A 711 4.67 -10.80 12.61
C LEU A 711 3.26 -10.49 12.09
N PRO A 712 2.77 -9.24 12.25
CA PRO A 712 1.38 -8.90 11.97
C PRO A 712 1.08 -8.71 10.48
N ILE A 713 -0.24 -8.67 10.16
CA ILE A 713 -0.85 -8.19 8.89
C ILE A 713 -0.70 -9.17 7.71
N VAL A 714 0.31 -10.00 7.69
CA VAL A 714 0.62 -10.82 6.51
C VAL A 714 -0.05 -12.18 6.62
N PRO A 715 -0.86 -12.60 5.63
CA PRO A 715 -1.43 -13.93 5.59
C PRO A 715 -0.35 -15.03 5.48
N ASP A 716 -0.52 -16.11 6.22
CA ASP A 716 0.35 -17.29 6.18
C ASP A 716 0.45 -17.91 4.79
N VAL A 717 -0.64 -17.83 4.01
CA VAL A 717 -0.71 -18.35 2.64
C VAL A 717 -1.68 -17.56 1.77
N LYS A 718 -1.24 -17.28 0.54
CA LYS A 718 -2.09 -16.70 -0.52
C LYS A 718 -2.07 -17.61 -1.73
N ARG A 719 -3.21 -17.72 -2.41
CA ARG A 719 -3.35 -18.51 -3.63
C ARG A 719 -4.25 -17.79 -4.60
N HIS A 720 -3.84 -17.74 -5.84
CA HIS A 720 -4.65 -17.24 -6.93
C HIS A 720 -4.67 -18.25 -8.06
N LEU A 721 -5.83 -18.42 -8.70
CA LEU A 721 -6.02 -19.28 -9.86
C LEU A 721 -6.92 -18.57 -10.87
N LYS A 722 -6.40 -18.35 -12.06
CA LYS A 722 -7.15 -17.88 -13.23
C LYS A 722 -7.24 -19.01 -14.24
N VAL A 723 -8.43 -19.28 -14.73
CA VAL A 723 -8.70 -20.24 -15.79
C VAL A 723 -9.56 -19.57 -16.85
N MET A 724 -9.04 -19.44 -18.05
CA MET A 724 -9.76 -18.92 -19.20
C MET A 724 -9.96 -20.01 -20.25
N TYR A 725 -11.18 -20.10 -20.77
CA TYR A 725 -11.52 -20.97 -21.89
C TYR A 725 -12.07 -20.14 -23.04
N GLN A 726 -11.33 -20.13 -24.16
CA GLN A 726 -11.74 -19.52 -25.40
C GLN A 726 -12.57 -20.53 -26.22
N LEU A 727 -13.79 -20.15 -26.56
CA LEU A 727 -14.69 -21.05 -27.26
C LEU A 727 -14.23 -21.22 -28.73
N PRO A 728 -14.12 -22.44 -29.26
CA PRO A 728 -13.66 -22.68 -30.63
C PRO A 728 -14.74 -22.32 -31.67
N ARG A 729 -15.27 -21.13 -31.63
CA ARG A 729 -16.30 -20.61 -32.55
C ARG A 729 -16.33 -19.08 -32.47
N THR A 730 -16.57 -18.44 -33.57
CA THR A 730 -16.83 -16.99 -33.58
C THR A 730 -18.29 -16.69 -33.25
N LEU A 731 -18.48 -15.62 -32.47
CA LEU A 731 -19.78 -15.05 -32.16
C LEU A 731 -19.71 -13.53 -32.39
N LEU A 732 -20.68 -12.95 -33.12
CA LEU A 732 -20.71 -11.53 -33.48
C LEU A 732 -19.43 -11.00 -34.17
N GLY A 733 -18.68 -11.91 -34.83
CA GLY A 733 -17.42 -11.60 -35.50
C GLY A 733 -16.18 -11.67 -34.61
N GLY A 734 -16.33 -12.01 -33.35
CA GLY A 734 -15.25 -12.11 -32.38
C GLY A 734 -15.13 -13.50 -31.75
N GLU A 735 -14.18 -13.60 -30.84
CA GLU A 735 -13.80 -14.80 -30.11
C GLU A 735 -14.40 -14.77 -28.71
N PRO A 736 -15.40 -15.60 -28.42
CA PRO A 736 -16.01 -15.62 -27.10
C PRO A 736 -15.15 -16.41 -26.10
N TYR A 737 -15.11 -15.95 -24.86
CA TYR A 737 -14.39 -16.60 -23.77
C TYR A 737 -15.22 -16.65 -22.48
N ILE A 738 -14.81 -17.54 -21.58
CA ILE A 738 -15.25 -17.60 -20.19
C ILE A 738 -13.99 -17.64 -19.31
N MET A 739 -13.95 -16.80 -18.28
CA MET A 739 -12.87 -16.73 -17.33
C MET A 739 -13.40 -16.94 -15.90
N LEU A 740 -12.64 -17.69 -15.13
CA LEU A 740 -12.86 -17.92 -13.70
C LEU A 740 -11.60 -17.44 -12.97
N ARG A 741 -11.78 -16.67 -11.91
CA ARG A 741 -10.71 -16.28 -10.98
C ARG A 741 -11.09 -16.74 -9.59
N TYR A 742 -10.15 -17.37 -8.91
CA TYR A 742 -10.30 -17.80 -7.52
C TYR A 742 -9.12 -17.28 -6.72
N THR A 743 -9.42 -16.54 -5.66
CA THR A 743 -8.41 -16.01 -4.73
C THR A 743 -8.70 -16.55 -3.33
N TYR A 744 -7.66 -17.02 -2.65
CA TYR A 744 -7.68 -17.44 -1.26
C TYR A 744 -6.62 -16.67 -0.48
N THR A 745 -7.02 -16.08 0.64
CA THR A 745 -6.15 -15.41 1.62
C THR A 745 -6.26 -16.17 2.93
N GLY A 746 -5.11 -16.55 3.50
CA GLY A 746 -4.99 -17.28 4.75
C GLY A 746 -5.24 -16.41 5.98
N GLU A 747 -5.04 -17.00 7.15
CA GLU A 747 -5.16 -16.30 8.42
C GLU A 747 -4.00 -15.33 8.63
N SER A 748 -4.22 -14.27 9.42
CA SER A 748 -3.20 -13.31 9.84
C SER A 748 -3.56 -12.73 11.21
N VAL A 749 -2.62 -12.02 11.84
CA VAL A 749 -2.88 -11.26 13.07
C VAL A 749 -2.82 -9.76 12.78
N ASN A 750 -3.62 -8.98 13.47
CA ASN A 750 -3.69 -7.53 13.23
C ASN A 750 -2.52 -6.74 13.82
N SER A 751 -1.90 -7.25 14.87
CA SER A 751 -0.83 -6.56 15.61
C SER A 751 0.15 -7.54 16.23
N LEU A 752 1.34 -7.06 16.57
CA LEU A 752 2.35 -7.84 17.26
C LEU A 752 1.91 -8.08 18.71
N ALA A 753 1.89 -9.35 19.15
CA ALA A 753 1.49 -9.69 20.50
C ALA A 753 2.46 -9.08 21.53
N GLY A 754 1.89 -8.51 22.61
CA GLY A 754 2.64 -7.92 23.71
C GLY A 754 2.93 -6.42 23.58
N ILE A 755 2.65 -5.79 22.44
CA ILE A 755 2.74 -4.32 22.31
C ILE A 755 1.39 -3.62 22.46
N GLU A 756 0.36 -4.37 22.78
CA GLU A 756 -0.97 -3.84 23.01
C GLU A 756 -0.95 -2.89 24.23
N SER A 757 -1.56 -1.75 24.09
CA SER A 757 -1.77 -0.84 25.20
C SER A 757 -2.54 -1.55 26.32
N ILE A 758 -2.02 -1.50 27.52
CA ILE A 758 -2.64 -2.14 28.72
C ILE A 758 -4.02 -1.56 29.02
N SER A 759 -4.32 -0.38 28.50
CA SER A 759 -5.53 0.36 28.87
C SER A 759 -6.58 0.45 27.76
N PHE A 760 -6.22 0.41 26.47
CA PHE A 760 -7.12 0.86 25.41
C PHE A 760 -7.01 0.11 24.08
N SER A 761 -6.01 -0.74 23.87
CA SER A 761 -5.93 -1.58 22.67
C SER A 761 -6.56 -2.94 22.93
N PRO A 762 -7.39 -3.44 22.02
CA PRO A 762 -7.89 -4.81 22.12
C PRO A 762 -6.73 -5.80 22.02
N PRO A 763 -6.92 -7.01 22.54
CA PRO A 763 -5.94 -8.08 22.37
C PRO A 763 -5.65 -8.34 20.88
N VAL A 764 -4.53 -8.96 20.58
CA VAL A 764 -4.23 -9.49 19.24
C VAL A 764 -5.46 -10.24 18.73
N VAL A 765 -5.94 -9.82 17.58
CA VAL A 765 -7.09 -10.44 16.92
C VAL A 765 -6.59 -11.24 15.74
N GLN A 766 -6.90 -12.51 15.73
CA GLN A 766 -6.67 -13.35 14.56
C GLN A 766 -7.76 -13.09 13.53
N GLN A 767 -7.35 -12.65 12.35
CA GLN A 767 -8.22 -12.47 11.19
C GLN A 767 -8.41 -13.81 10.49
N GLY A 768 -9.64 -14.12 10.14
CA GLY A 768 -9.99 -15.39 9.51
C GLY A 768 -9.57 -15.47 8.05
N SER A 769 -9.31 -16.68 7.57
CA SER A 769 -9.09 -16.92 6.13
C SER A 769 -10.36 -16.74 5.32
N TRP A 770 -10.22 -16.21 4.11
CA TRP A 770 -11.34 -15.95 3.20
C TRP A 770 -11.00 -16.29 1.73
N ARG A 771 -12.03 -16.29 0.87
CA ARG A 771 -11.86 -16.62 -0.54
C ARG A 771 -12.92 -15.97 -1.40
N THR A 772 -12.52 -15.54 -2.59
CA THR A 772 -13.45 -15.05 -3.63
C THR A 772 -13.40 -15.91 -4.87
N LEU A 773 -14.52 -15.94 -5.57
CA LEU A 773 -14.67 -16.53 -6.89
C LEU A 773 -15.32 -15.51 -7.80
N ASP A 774 -14.67 -15.19 -8.92
CA ASP A 774 -15.18 -14.28 -9.92
C ASP A 774 -15.40 -15.02 -11.23
N ILE A 775 -16.43 -14.61 -11.96
CA ILE A 775 -16.80 -15.22 -13.26
C ILE A 775 -16.98 -14.10 -14.28
N GLN A 776 -16.33 -14.24 -15.41
CA GLN A 776 -16.48 -13.32 -16.54
C GLN A 776 -16.76 -14.10 -17.82
N ALA A 777 -17.61 -13.57 -18.67
CA ALA A 777 -17.83 -14.08 -20.03
C ALA A 777 -17.81 -12.90 -21.00
N GLY A 778 -17.04 -13.02 -22.05
CA GLY A 778 -16.86 -11.92 -23.00
C GLY A 778 -16.67 -12.37 -24.43
N ILE A 779 -16.57 -11.39 -25.30
CA ILE A 779 -16.27 -11.53 -26.73
C ILE A 779 -15.22 -10.49 -27.07
N GLU A 780 -14.19 -10.90 -27.77
CA GLU A 780 -13.13 -10.02 -28.23
C GLU A 780 -13.07 -9.99 -29.77
N THR A 781 -12.94 -8.80 -30.33
CA THR A 781 -12.73 -8.55 -31.76
C THR A 781 -11.60 -7.54 -31.93
N ASP A 782 -11.05 -7.39 -33.14
CA ASP A 782 -10.06 -6.33 -33.43
C ASP A 782 -10.58 -4.92 -33.13
N ALA A 783 -11.86 -4.67 -33.31
CA ALA A 783 -12.48 -3.35 -33.20
C ALA A 783 -13.12 -3.07 -31.85
N TRP A 784 -13.55 -4.08 -31.12
CA TRP A 784 -14.22 -3.91 -29.83
C TRP A 784 -14.19 -5.19 -29.01
N SER A 785 -14.26 -5.05 -27.71
CA SER A 785 -14.53 -6.12 -26.76
C SER A 785 -15.72 -5.80 -25.87
N ALA A 786 -16.40 -6.84 -25.41
CA ALA A 786 -17.50 -6.71 -24.45
C ALA A 786 -17.53 -7.90 -23.49
N SER A 787 -17.74 -7.63 -22.22
CA SER A 787 -17.86 -8.67 -21.21
C SER A 787 -18.97 -8.39 -20.21
N LEU A 788 -19.50 -9.47 -19.64
CA LEU A 788 -20.36 -9.50 -18.47
C LEU A 788 -19.62 -10.22 -17.36
N TYR A 789 -19.76 -9.75 -16.14
CA TYR A 789 -19.04 -10.32 -15.02
C TYR A 789 -19.85 -10.35 -13.73
N VAL A 790 -19.44 -11.23 -12.86
CA VAL A 790 -19.89 -11.31 -11.48
C VAL A 790 -18.63 -11.46 -10.62
N ASP A 791 -18.31 -10.48 -9.83
CA ASP A 791 -17.22 -10.54 -8.86
C ASP A 791 -17.77 -10.98 -7.50
N ASN A 792 -16.96 -11.68 -6.71
CA ASN A 792 -17.33 -12.26 -5.43
C ASN A 792 -18.65 -13.05 -5.49
N VAL A 793 -18.75 -14.03 -6.39
CA VAL A 793 -19.96 -14.86 -6.64
C VAL A 793 -20.52 -15.47 -5.36
N THR A 794 -19.65 -15.84 -4.43
CA THR A 794 -19.99 -16.46 -3.16
C THR A 794 -20.50 -15.50 -2.10
N ASP A 795 -20.39 -14.19 -2.35
CA ASP A 795 -20.76 -13.12 -1.41
C ASP A 795 -20.01 -13.27 -0.07
N GLU A 796 -18.71 -13.51 -0.16
CA GLU A 796 -17.82 -13.70 0.98
C GLU A 796 -17.46 -12.34 1.57
N ASN A 797 -17.54 -12.21 2.90
CA ASN A 797 -17.01 -11.09 3.66
C ASN A 797 -15.61 -11.45 4.17
N GLY A 798 -14.58 -11.09 3.41
CA GLY A 798 -13.19 -11.29 3.78
C GLY A 798 -12.72 -10.22 4.75
N GLU A 799 -12.06 -10.61 5.81
CA GLU A 799 -11.47 -9.70 6.80
C GLU A 799 -10.14 -9.18 6.28
N LEU A 800 -10.12 -7.97 5.71
CA LEU A 800 -8.93 -7.36 5.15
C LEU A 800 -8.03 -6.76 6.21
N PHE A 801 -8.61 -5.99 7.13
CA PHE A 801 -7.86 -5.34 8.21
C PHE A 801 -8.74 -5.07 9.43
N PHE A 802 -8.24 -5.45 10.61
CA PHE A 802 -8.87 -5.13 11.88
C PHE A 802 -8.26 -3.86 12.47
N ASN A 803 -9.04 -2.79 12.50
CA ASN A 803 -8.64 -1.50 13.05
C ASN A 803 -9.14 -1.36 14.50
N ASN A 804 -8.20 -1.17 15.41
CA ASN A 804 -8.46 -0.98 16.82
C ASN A 804 -8.14 0.43 17.34
N ARG A 805 -7.59 1.31 16.45
CA ARG A 805 -7.06 2.63 16.85
C ARG A 805 -8.06 3.52 17.56
N PHE A 806 -9.31 3.49 17.13
CA PHE A 806 -10.32 4.41 17.66
C PHE A 806 -11.13 3.85 18.82
N ALA A 807 -10.63 2.81 19.49
CA ALA A 807 -11.34 2.11 20.58
C ALA A 807 -12.71 1.54 20.15
N GLN A 808 -13.18 1.86 18.99
CA GLN A 808 -14.25 1.19 18.29
C GLN A 808 -13.63 0.13 17.42
N GLN A 809 -13.98 -1.12 17.63
CA GLN A 809 -13.51 -2.20 16.78
C GLN A 809 -14.14 -2.05 15.40
N ARG A 810 -13.29 -1.82 14.41
CA ARG A 810 -13.67 -1.64 13.01
C ARG A 810 -12.99 -2.72 12.19
N LEU A 811 -13.68 -3.22 11.19
CA LEU A 811 -13.16 -4.23 10.29
C LEU A 811 -13.30 -3.74 8.86
N THR A 812 -12.20 -3.57 8.15
CA THR A 812 -12.23 -3.39 6.70
C THR A 812 -12.53 -4.73 6.07
N VAL A 813 -13.57 -4.79 5.23
CA VAL A 813 -13.99 -6.00 4.51
C VAL A 813 -13.94 -5.76 3.01
N ASN A 814 -13.79 -6.85 2.24
CA ASN A 814 -13.82 -6.76 0.78
C ASN A 814 -15.21 -6.41 0.27
N GLN A 815 -15.25 -5.88 -0.96
CA GLN A 815 -16.51 -5.54 -1.63
C GLN A 815 -17.45 -6.75 -1.72
N PRO A 816 -18.77 -6.59 -1.42
CA PRO A 816 -19.78 -7.61 -1.64
C PRO A 816 -19.91 -8.00 -3.10
N ARG A 817 -20.68 -9.07 -3.38
CA ARG A 817 -20.93 -9.52 -4.75
C ARG A 817 -21.43 -8.41 -5.65
N SER A 818 -20.78 -8.26 -6.80
CA SER A 818 -21.17 -7.28 -7.82
C SER A 818 -21.46 -7.92 -9.17
N PHE A 819 -22.29 -7.25 -9.97
CA PHE A 819 -22.65 -7.63 -11.32
C PHE A 819 -22.38 -6.47 -12.26
N GLY A 820 -21.67 -6.71 -13.35
CA GLY A 820 -21.33 -5.61 -14.24
C GLY A 820 -21.13 -6.02 -15.69
N PHE A 821 -20.92 -4.99 -16.48
CA PHE A 821 -20.50 -5.11 -17.86
C PHE A 821 -19.32 -4.18 -18.14
N ASN A 822 -18.49 -4.56 -19.10
CA ASN A 822 -17.48 -3.70 -19.70
C ASN A 822 -17.62 -3.73 -21.22
N PHE A 823 -17.37 -2.59 -21.86
CA PHE A 823 -17.33 -2.43 -23.30
C PHE A 823 -16.16 -1.53 -23.69
N ARG A 824 -15.27 -2.04 -24.51
CA ARG A 824 -14.13 -1.30 -25.06
C ARG A 824 -14.24 -1.22 -26.58
N TYR A 825 -13.97 -0.04 -27.12
CA TYR A 825 -13.94 0.22 -28.56
C TYR A 825 -12.58 0.77 -28.99
N ASN A 826 -11.91 0.11 -29.95
CA ASN A 826 -10.63 0.50 -30.50
C ASN A 826 -10.83 1.44 -31.70
N LEU A 827 -10.21 2.62 -31.66
CA LEU A 827 -10.37 3.70 -32.67
C LEU A 827 -9.44 3.53 -33.88
N GLY A 828 -8.36 2.75 -33.75
CA GLY A 828 -7.44 2.36 -34.84
C GLY A 828 -7.59 0.87 -35.03
N GLY A 829 -8.02 0.39 -36.19
CA GLY A 829 -7.97 -1.05 -36.45
C GLY A 829 -6.51 -1.53 -36.44
N LYS A 830 -6.26 -2.68 -35.79
CA LYS A 830 -4.96 -3.37 -35.87
C LYS A 830 -4.59 -3.71 -37.28
#